data_967eca0249612668cacc1405ab1e0f62
#
_entry.id   967eca0249612668cacc1405ab1e0f62
#
_cell.length_a   1.000
_cell.length_b   1.000
_cell.length_c   1.000
_cell.angle_alpha   90.00
_cell.angle_beta   90.00
_cell.angle_gamma   90.00
#
_symmetry.space_group_name_H-M   'P 1'
#
loop_
_entity.id
_entity.type
_entity.pdbx_description
1 polymer ?
#
loop_
_entity_poly.entity_id
_entity_poly.type
_entity_poly.pdbx_seq_one_letter_code
_entity_poly.pdbx_strand_id
1 'polypeptide(L)'
;MGKAEAKSQSSAKTASRRKASAKPADQERKDPAASEADEKSEFVEVTAEGGDHVEPPPPEIVEPDPELSAEEAEEARKDYLLTRFWISARGYWGRSGDRLAWLFTIGLLLLIVANVAVQYGINVWNRAIFDAIEKRDSASVFHLTAIFFPLAIGSVLLGVAQVFGRMGIQRRWRAWLTNAVVSRWLTNGRYYQLNLVDGDHKNPEYRIAEDLRIATDSPVDFIAGVTSALLSAVTFIVVLWTIGGALTVTLGGSSISIPGFLVIAAIIYAAIASGSITAIGRSFVQISEDKNQAEAEFRYILTRVRENGESIALLGGETEERDGIDKTLSNVLRQWARLAGQHMRTTLVSQGSNLIAPVVPLLLCAPKFLDGSMSLGQVMQAASAFTIVQTAFGWLVDNYPRLADWNACARRIASLMMSLDGLERAETGDGFGRIERGETEGEAMLSLNDLSVTLDDGTAVVDETEVVIEPGERLLVAGESGTGKSTLVRAIAGLWPWGGGSVGLHADRRLFMLPQKPYVPSGTLRRAVAYPGAAEDWTIDEISRALHKVGLDHLKDKIEEDAPWDQTLSGGEKQRLAFARLLLHAPDIVVLDEATSALDEKSQDKMMEMVTTELPKATIVSVAHRVELEAFHSRKIVLERRKGGAKLVSDVDLIPRKGKRRLLGRFLRQRQAAGKAA
;
A
#
# COMPACT_ATOMS: atom_id res chain seq x y z
N MET A 1 52.40 11.17 38.93
CA MET A 1 53.59 10.69 38.25
C MET A 1 53.12 10.30 36.84
N GLY A 2 53.34 10.92 35.80
CA GLY A 2 54.38 11.69 35.14
C GLY A 2 54.07 11.49 33.69
N LYS A 3 53.67 12.54 32.92
CA LYS A 3 54.50 13.33 31.98
C LYS A 3 55.16 12.45 30.92
N ALA A 4 55.12 12.65 29.61
CA ALA A 4 55.21 13.85 28.80
C ALA A 4 54.75 13.54 27.38
N GLU A 5 54.11 14.44 26.60
CA GLU A 5 54.70 15.45 25.69
C GLU A 5 55.65 14.80 24.64
N ALA A 6 55.67 15.11 23.37
CA ALA A 6 55.32 16.31 22.63
C ALA A 6 55.54 16.08 21.12
N LYS A 7 54.87 16.95 20.31
CA LYS A 7 55.42 17.69 19.12
C LYS A 7 55.89 16.83 17.90
N SER A 8 55.70 17.24 16.67
CA SER A 8 55.51 18.54 16.02
C SER A 8 55.27 18.36 14.52
N GLN A 9 54.39 19.18 13.95
CA GLN A 9 54.68 20.16 12.88
C GLN A 9 55.26 19.62 11.57
N SER A 10 54.56 19.88 10.54
CA SER A 10 54.62 21.03 9.62
C SER A 10 55.16 20.63 8.26
N SER A 11 54.49 20.95 7.18
CA SER A 11 54.77 22.03 6.22
C SER A 11 54.11 21.69 4.89
N ALA A 12 53.19 22.34 4.43
CA ALA A 12 52.94 23.47 3.57
C ALA A 12 53.93 23.70 2.40
N LYS A 13 53.31 23.97 1.27
CA LYS A 13 53.73 24.81 0.10
C LYS A 13 53.80 24.02 -1.20
N THR A 14 53.23 24.41 -2.23
CA THR A 14 52.86 25.57 -3.01
C THR A 14 52.89 25.22 -4.48
N ALA A 15 51.83 25.55 -5.17
CA ALA A 15 51.69 26.26 -6.42
C ALA A 15 52.46 25.83 -7.69
N SER A 16 51.78 25.70 -8.82
CA SER A 16 51.84 26.70 -9.90
C SER A 16 51.28 26.22 -11.23
N ARG A 17 50.30 26.89 -11.71
CA ARG A 17 49.98 27.25 -13.11
C ARG A 17 50.91 26.70 -14.21
N ARG A 18 50.28 26.11 -15.25
CA ARG A 18 50.52 26.58 -16.65
C ARG A 18 49.35 26.24 -17.57
N LYS A 19 48.83 27.29 -18.18
CA LYS A 19 47.96 27.28 -19.38
C LYS A 19 48.80 26.84 -20.60
N ALA A 20 48.21 26.05 -21.49
CA ALA A 20 48.46 26.20 -22.92
C ALA A 20 47.32 25.61 -23.74
N SER A 21 46.81 26.38 -24.61
CA SER A 21 45.82 26.18 -25.66
C SER A 21 46.35 25.32 -26.82
N ALA A 22 45.52 24.47 -27.37
CA ALA A 22 45.48 24.20 -28.84
C ALA A 22 44.19 23.48 -29.22
N LYS A 23 43.47 24.02 -30.17
CA LYS A 23 42.46 23.45 -31.04
C LYS A 23 43.09 23.22 -32.43
N PRO A 24 42.44 22.57 -33.42
CA PRO A 24 41.74 21.30 -33.47
C PRO A 24 42.32 20.39 -34.59
N ALA A 25 41.94 19.13 -34.63
CA ALA A 25 42.06 18.32 -35.87
C ALA A 25 40.83 17.39 -35.95
N ASP A 26 40.11 17.57 -37.07
CA ASP A 26 39.06 16.69 -37.58
C ASP A 26 39.56 15.26 -37.71
N GLN A 27 38.81 14.32 -37.19
CA GLN A 27 38.77 12.96 -37.73
C GLN A 27 37.34 12.42 -37.61
N GLU A 28 36.73 12.32 -38.78
CA GLU A 28 35.53 11.50 -39.06
C GLU A 28 35.69 10.12 -38.44
N ARG A 29 34.82 9.77 -37.49
CA ARG A 29 34.55 8.37 -37.14
C ARG A 29 33.10 8.07 -37.46
N LYS A 30 32.93 7.21 -38.44
CA LYS A 30 31.69 6.55 -38.82
C LYS A 30 31.00 5.98 -37.59
N ASP A 31 29.76 6.37 -37.37
CA ASP A 31 28.81 5.70 -36.50
C ASP A 31 28.47 4.32 -37.04
N PRO A 32 28.57 3.25 -36.26
CA PRO A 32 27.83 2.04 -36.57
C PRO A 32 26.38 2.24 -36.08
N ALA A 33 25.44 2.07 -36.97
CA ALA A 33 24.02 2.05 -36.74
C ALA A 33 23.66 1.31 -35.45
N ALA A 34 23.24 2.05 -34.45
CA ALA A 34 22.50 1.51 -33.31
C ALA A 34 21.14 1.08 -33.88
N SER A 35 20.92 -0.22 -33.93
CA SER A 35 19.59 -0.78 -34.07
C SER A 35 18.82 -0.38 -32.81
N GLU A 36 17.93 0.57 -32.92
CA GLU A 36 16.83 0.78 -32.02
C GLU A 36 16.00 -0.51 -32.00
N ALA A 37 16.33 -1.41 -31.09
CA ALA A 37 15.38 -2.37 -30.63
C ALA A 37 14.38 -1.60 -29.76
N ASP A 38 13.25 -1.30 -30.38
CA ASP A 38 12.03 -0.87 -29.76
C ASP A 38 11.65 -1.91 -28.68
N GLU A 39 12.19 -1.76 -27.49
CA GLU A 39 11.68 -2.38 -26.28
C GLU A 39 10.37 -1.64 -25.96
N LYS A 40 9.33 -1.95 -26.74
CA LYS A 40 7.96 -1.71 -26.32
C LYS A 40 7.81 -2.46 -25.01
N SER A 41 7.93 -1.71 -23.91
CA SER A 41 7.35 -2.12 -22.65
C SER A 41 5.87 -2.41 -22.97
N GLU A 42 5.52 -3.69 -23.07
CA GLU A 42 4.15 -4.15 -22.96
C GLU A 42 3.65 -3.81 -21.54
N PHE A 43 3.37 -2.53 -21.33
CA PHE A 43 2.32 -2.15 -20.43
C PHE A 43 1.08 -2.79 -21.05
N VAL A 44 0.61 -3.85 -20.44
CA VAL A 44 -0.74 -4.32 -20.67
C VAL A 44 -1.62 -3.13 -20.34
N GLU A 45 -2.04 -2.40 -21.37
CA GLU A 45 -3.21 -1.54 -21.28
C GLU A 45 -4.35 -2.45 -20.84
N VAL A 46 -4.60 -2.48 -19.55
CA VAL A 46 -5.88 -2.93 -19.03
C VAL A 46 -6.84 -1.82 -19.41
N THR A 47 -7.35 -1.89 -20.64
CA THR A 47 -8.52 -1.15 -21.05
C THR A 47 -9.56 -1.41 -19.97
N ALA A 48 -9.96 -0.35 -19.29
CA ALA A 48 -11.13 -0.32 -18.40
C ALA A 48 -12.39 -0.43 -19.30
N GLU A 49 -12.56 -1.58 -19.95
CA GLU A 49 -13.89 -1.99 -20.37
C GLU A 49 -14.61 -2.41 -19.09
N GLY A 50 -15.56 -1.60 -18.69
CA GLY A 50 -16.48 -1.85 -17.59
C GLY A 50 -17.25 -3.15 -17.82
N GLY A 51 -16.64 -4.27 -17.49
CA GLY A 51 -17.31 -5.50 -17.22
C GLY A 51 -17.77 -5.45 -15.77
N ASP A 52 -19.06 -5.54 -15.54
CA ASP A 52 -19.66 -5.69 -14.23
C ASP A 52 -18.91 -6.78 -13.45
N HIS A 53 -17.95 -6.35 -12.63
CA HIS A 53 -17.32 -7.22 -11.63
C HIS A 53 -18.33 -7.44 -10.52
N VAL A 54 -19.32 -8.31 -10.77
CA VAL A 54 -20.18 -8.82 -9.70
C VAL A 54 -19.30 -9.71 -8.83
N GLU A 55 -18.64 -9.11 -7.83
CA GLU A 55 -18.14 -9.88 -6.71
C GLU A 55 -19.32 -10.65 -6.10
N PRO A 56 -19.13 -11.90 -5.66
CA PRO A 56 -20.16 -12.58 -4.90
C PRO A 56 -20.55 -11.70 -3.71
N PRO A 57 -21.83 -11.61 -3.35
CA PRO A 57 -22.27 -10.78 -2.24
C PRO A 57 -21.40 -11.10 -1.02
N PRO A 58 -20.97 -10.06 -0.26
CA PRO A 58 -20.20 -10.28 0.95
C PRO A 58 -20.99 -11.25 1.84
N PRO A 59 -20.33 -12.23 2.48
CA PRO A 59 -21.01 -13.07 3.46
C PRO A 59 -21.67 -12.16 4.50
N GLU A 60 -22.90 -12.52 4.89
CA GLU A 60 -23.61 -11.81 5.97
C GLU A 60 -22.64 -11.59 7.13
N ILE A 61 -22.59 -10.38 7.64
CA ILE A 61 -21.85 -10.10 8.88
C ILE A 61 -22.62 -10.86 9.96
N VAL A 62 -22.12 -12.02 10.32
CA VAL A 62 -22.57 -12.69 11.54
C VAL A 62 -21.95 -11.84 12.66
N GLU A 63 -22.77 -10.97 13.27
CA GLU A 63 -22.40 -10.37 14.55
C GLU A 63 -22.08 -11.53 15.49
N PRO A 64 -20.93 -11.48 16.21
CA PRO A 64 -20.60 -12.56 17.14
C PRO A 64 -21.75 -12.69 18.13
N ASP A 65 -22.18 -13.94 18.33
CA ASP A 65 -23.26 -14.29 19.25
C ASP A 65 -22.97 -13.62 20.60
N PRO A 66 -23.88 -12.81 21.16
CA PRO A 66 -23.66 -12.10 22.40
C PRO A 66 -23.39 -13.03 23.62
N GLU A 67 -23.54 -14.34 23.45
CA GLU A 67 -23.22 -15.35 24.46
C GLU A 67 -21.75 -15.82 24.45
N LEU A 68 -20.93 -15.41 23.44
CA LEU A 68 -19.53 -15.78 23.35
C LEU A 68 -18.66 -14.99 24.32
N SER A 69 -17.68 -15.66 24.94
CA SER A 69 -16.63 -14.97 25.70
C SER A 69 -15.81 -14.03 24.78
N ALA A 70 -15.17 -13.02 25.35
CA ALA A 70 -14.38 -12.07 24.59
C ALA A 70 -13.25 -12.74 23.76
N GLU A 71 -12.66 -13.85 24.25
CA GLU A 71 -11.64 -14.63 23.54
C GLU A 71 -12.25 -15.39 22.35
N GLU A 72 -13.41 -16.05 22.56
CA GLU A 72 -14.12 -16.78 21.50
C GLU A 72 -14.64 -15.84 20.40
N ALA A 73 -15.14 -14.67 20.79
CA ALA A 73 -15.56 -13.63 19.85
C ALA A 73 -14.37 -13.09 19.02
N GLU A 74 -13.20 -12.93 19.61
CA GLU A 74 -11.99 -12.51 18.91
C GLU A 74 -11.47 -13.59 17.95
N GLU A 75 -11.52 -14.87 18.32
CA GLU A 75 -11.15 -15.98 17.46
C GLU A 75 -12.12 -16.13 16.28
N ALA A 76 -13.43 -16.06 16.54
CA ALA A 76 -14.45 -16.09 15.50
C ALA A 76 -14.27 -14.93 14.49
N ARG A 77 -13.96 -13.73 14.98
CA ARG A 77 -13.64 -12.58 14.14
C ARG A 77 -12.38 -12.82 13.30
N LYS A 78 -11.34 -13.44 13.87
CA LYS A 78 -10.10 -13.77 13.15
C LYS A 78 -10.34 -14.75 11.99
N ASP A 79 -11.16 -15.78 12.22
CA ASP A 79 -11.49 -16.77 11.20
C ASP A 79 -12.40 -16.19 10.10
N TYR A 80 -13.34 -15.34 10.49
CA TYR A 80 -14.19 -14.63 9.54
C TYR A 80 -13.36 -13.71 8.62
N LEU A 81 -12.38 -12.96 9.15
CA LEU A 81 -11.50 -12.12 8.36
C LEU A 81 -10.70 -12.92 7.33
N LEU A 82 -10.16 -14.08 7.72
CA LEU A 82 -9.45 -14.94 6.77
C LEU A 82 -10.38 -15.50 5.68
N THR A 83 -11.58 -15.91 6.05
CA THR A 83 -12.60 -16.37 5.10
C THR A 83 -12.95 -15.26 4.10
N ARG A 84 -13.16 -14.03 4.60
CA ARG A 84 -13.45 -12.85 3.75
C ARG A 84 -12.30 -12.56 2.78
N PHE A 85 -11.06 -12.63 3.25
CA PHE A 85 -9.90 -12.48 2.38
C PHE A 85 -9.89 -13.53 1.26
N TRP A 86 -10.10 -14.82 1.58
CA TRP A 86 -10.09 -15.90 0.58
C TRP A 86 -11.23 -15.82 -0.42
N ILE A 87 -12.41 -15.35 -0.01
CA ILE A 87 -13.54 -15.12 -0.92
C ILE A 87 -13.15 -14.12 -2.00
N SER A 88 -12.55 -12.99 -1.63
CA SER A 88 -12.07 -12.00 -2.59
C SER A 88 -10.87 -12.50 -3.38
N ALA A 89 -9.88 -13.10 -2.72
CA ALA A 89 -8.63 -13.54 -3.34
C ALA A 89 -8.83 -14.64 -4.40
N ARG A 90 -9.77 -15.57 -4.19
CA ARG A 90 -10.08 -16.66 -5.15
C ARG A 90 -10.71 -16.14 -6.46
N GLY A 91 -11.24 -14.92 -6.48
CA GLY A 91 -11.76 -14.29 -7.70
C GLY A 91 -10.74 -14.24 -8.84
N TYR A 92 -9.44 -14.20 -8.51
CA TYR A 92 -8.35 -14.26 -9.50
C TYR A 92 -8.39 -15.53 -10.38
N TRP A 93 -8.80 -16.68 -9.82
CA TRP A 93 -8.99 -17.94 -10.56
C TRP A 93 -10.42 -18.16 -11.06
N GLY A 94 -11.31 -17.19 -10.82
CA GLY A 94 -12.70 -17.21 -11.24
C GLY A 94 -12.90 -16.75 -12.68
N ARG A 95 -14.18 -16.62 -13.09
CA ARG A 95 -14.55 -16.17 -14.44
C ARG A 95 -14.18 -14.70 -14.72
N SER A 96 -14.13 -13.88 -13.69
CA SER A 96 -13.73 -12.46 -13.74
C SER A 96 -12.22 -12.24 -13.60
N GLY A 97 -11.46 -13.32 -13.37
CA GLY A 97 -10.02 -13.27 -13.14
C GLY A 97 -9.17 -13.38 -14.40
N ASP A 98 -7.86 -13.50 -14.19
CA ASP A 98 -6.89 -13.66 -15.29
C ASP A 98 -7.03 -15.04 -15.97
N ARG A 99 -7.26 -15.05 -17.28
CA ARG A 99 -7.37 -16.28 -18.09
C ARG A 99 -6.12 -17.17 -18.02
N LEU A 100 -4.96 -16.60 -17.73
CA LEU A 100 -3.69 -17.31 -17.60
C LEU A 100 -3.44 -17.84 -16.19
N ALA A 101 -4.29 -17.51 -15.19
CA ALA A 101 -4.11 -17.93 -13.80
C ALA A 101 -3.97 -19.46 -13.67
N TRP A 102 -4.89 -20.22 -14.28
CA TRP A 102 -4.85 -21.67 -14.25
C TRP A 102 -3.67 -22.26 -15.04
N LEU A 103 -3.28 -21.64 -16.16
CA LEU A 103 -2.13 -22.09 -16.94
C LEU A 103 -0.84 -22.00 -16.11
N PHE A 104 -0.61 -20.86 -15.45
CA PHE A 104 0.57 -20.68 -14.59
C PHE A 104 0.52 -21.61 -13.37
N THR A 105 -0.65 -21.80 -12.74
CA THR A 105 -0.79 -22.66 -11.55
C THR A 105 -0.53 -24.14 -11.90
N ILE A 106 -1.14 -24.64 -12.96
CA ILE A 106 -0.92 -26.02 -13.42
C ILE A 106 0.51 -26.19 -13.92
N GLY A 107 1.04 -25.22 -14.66
CA GLY A 107 2.43 -25.22 -15.12
C GLY A 107 3.41 -25.30 -13.97
N LEU A 108 3.22 -24.52 -12.90
CA LEU A 108 4.06 -24.56 -11.70
C LEU A 108 3.98 -25.93 -11.01
N LEU A 109 2.80 -26.51 -10.89
CA LEU A 109 2.62 -27.84 -10.30
C LEU A 109 3.39 -28.91 -11.10
N LEU A 110 3.28 -28.88 -12.43
CA LEU A 110 4.02 -29.79 -13.31
C LEU A 110 5.54 -29.61 -13.18
N LEU A 111 6.01 -28.38 -13.06
CA LEU A 111 7.43 -28.09 -12.84
C LEU A 111 7.92 -28.61 -11.48
N ILE A 112 7.10 -28.54 -10.43
CA ILE A 112 7.41 -29.12 -9.11
C ILE A 112 7.54 -30.64 -9.23
N VAL A 113 6.59 -31.31 -9.86
CA VAL A 113 6.65 -32.77 -10.08
C VAL A 113 7.87 -33.17 -10.89
N ALA A 114 8.17 -32.45 -11.98
CA ALA A 114 9.36 -32.68 -12.80
C ALA A 114 10.68 -32.52 -12.00
N ASN A 115 10.73 -31.53 -11.12
CA ASN A 115 11.89 -31.29 -10.26
C ASN A 115 12.10 -32.47 -9.28
N VAL A 116 11.03 -32.94 -8.64
CA VAL A 116 11.11 -34.12 -7.75
C VAL A 116 11.56 -35.36 -8.52
N ALA A 117 11.10 -35.55 -9.76
CA ALA A 117 11.54 -36.65 -10.63
C ALA A 117 13.05 -36.56 -10.95
N VAL A 118 13.56 -35.36 -11.23
CA VAL A 118 15.02 -35.16 -11.42
C VAL A 118 15.81 -35.40 -10.13
N GLN A 119 15.31 -34.96 -8.98
CA GLN A 119 15.93 -35.25 -7.68
C GLN A 119 16.00 -36.75 -7.41
N TYR A 120 14.93 -37.50 -7.74
CA TYR A 120 14.95 -38.97 -7.70
C TYR A 120 16.01 -39.54 -8.66
N GLY A 121 16.09 -39.04 -9.89
CA GLY A 121 17.10 -39.42 -10.86
C GLY A 121 18.53 -39.21 -10.36
N ILE A 122 18.81 -38.08 -9.72
CA ILE A 122 20.11 -37.78 -9.08
C ILE A 122 20.38 -38.75 -7.92
N ASN A 123 19.38 -39.10 -7.14
CA ASN A 123 19.50 -40.03 -6.03
C ASN A 123 19.81 -41.47 -6.54
N VAL A 124 19.21 -41.93 -7.64
CA VAL A 124 19.52 -43.19 -8.30
C VAL A 124 20.94 -43.14 -8.93
N TRP A 125 21.30 -42.01 -9.54
CA TRP A 125 22.64 -41.78 -10.08
C TRP A 125 23.71 -41.86 -8.97
N ASN A 126 23.47 -41.27 -7.80
CA ASN A 126 24.35 -41.38 -6.64
C ASN A 126 24.64 -42.86 -6.31
N ARG A 127 23.63 -43.70 -6.27
CA ARG A 127 23.84 -45.15 -6.07
C ARG A 127 24.74 -45.75 -7.13
N ALA A 128 24.42 -45.50 -8.40
CA ALA A 128 25.13 -46.12 -9.53
C ALA A 128 26.62 -45.72 -9.57
N ILE A 129 26.92 -44.43 -9.32
CA ILE A 129 28.31 -43.95 -9.37
C ILE A 129 29.15 -44.56 -8.23
N PHE A 130 28.62 -44.64 -6.99
CA PHE A 130 29.33 -45.22 -5.87
C PHE A 130 29.47 -46.75 -6.00
N ASP A 131 28.49 -47.47 -6.57
CA ASP A 131 28.60 -48.90 -6.90
C ASP A 131 29.68 -49.15 -7.98
N ALA A 132 29.82 -48.27 -8.98
CA ALA A 132 30.84 -48.36 -10.02
C ALA A 132 32.26 -48.10 -9.44
N ILE A 133 32.37 -47.13 -8.52
CA ILE A 133 33.63 -46.84 -7.81
C ILE A 133 34.03 -48.02 -6.93
N GLU A 134 33.11 -48.62 -6.18
CA GLU A 134 33.35 -49.79 -5.34
C GLU A 134 33.87 -50.97 -6.18
N LYS A 135 33.30 -51.20 -7.36
CA LYS A 135 33.69 -52.22 -8.31
C LYS A 135 34.94 -51.88 -9.12
N ARG A 136 35.48 -50.66 -8.98
CA ARG A 136 36.62 -50.12 -9.74
C ARG A 136 36.41 -50.16 -11.26
N ASP A 137 35.16 -50.03 -11.72
CA ASP A 137 34.80 -50.03 -13.14
C ASP A 137 34.92 -48.61 -13.72
N SER A 138 36.07 -48.32 -14.33
CA SER A 138 36.38 -47.01 -14.89
C SER A 138 35.46 -46.64 -16.07
N ALA A 139 35.00 -47.61 -16.88
CA ALA A 139 34.13 -47.33 -18.02
C ALA A 139 32.76 -46.85 -17.55
N SER A 140 32.16 -47.54 -16.56
CA SER A 140 30.89 -47.14 -15.94
C SER A 140 31.00 -45.79 -15.23
N VAL A 141 32.12 -45.50 -14.55
CA VAL A 141 32.35 -44.20 -13.90
C VAL A 141 32.34 -43.06 -14.92
N PHE A 142 33.05 -43.19 -16.06
CA PHE A 142 33.02 -42.15 -17.11
C PHE A 142 31.64 -41.98 -17.72
N HIS A 143 30.92 -43.04 -18.02
CA HIS A 143 29.55 -42.99 -18.56
C HIS A 143 28.58 -42.32 -17.58
N LEU A 144 28.60 -42.69 -16.31
CA LEU A 144 27.76 -42.11 -15.28
C LEU A 144 28.09 -40.61 -15.03
N THR A 145 29.38 -40.25 -15.10
CA THR A 145 29.80 -38.85 -15.04
C THR A 145 29.20 -38.04 -16.19
N ALA A 146 29.18 -38.60 -17.41
CA ALA A 146 28.54 -37.93 -18.55
C ALA A 146 27.00 -37.74 -18.36
N ILE A 147 26.31 -38.70 -17.71
CA ILE A 147 24.87 -38.63 -17.40
C ILE A 147 24.59 -37.56 -16.34
N PHE A 148 25.50 -37.27 -15.45
CA PHE A 148 25.34 -36.24 -14.41
C PHE A 148 25.08 -34.86 -15.00
N PHE A 149 25.78 -34.46 -16.05
CA PHE A 149 25.65 -33.12 -16.62
C PHE A 149 24.25 -32.80 -17.12
N PRO A 150 23.55 -33.63 -17.92
CA PRO A 150 22.19 -33.37 -18.32
C PRO A 150 21.21 -33.36 -17.14
N LEU A 151 21.40 -34.21 -16.12
CA LEU A 151 20.57 -34.18 -14.91
C LEU A 151 20.77 -32.88 -14.12
N ALA A 152 22.01 -32.44 -13.94
CA ALA A 152 22.35 -31.20 -13.25
C ALA A 152 21.79 -29.98 -14.01
N ILE A 153 22.00 -29.92 -15.34
CA ILE A 153 21.48 -28.84 -16.18
C ILE A 153 19.94 -28.84 -16.12
N GLY A 154 19.29 -30.00 -16.24
CA GLY A 154 17.86 -30.15 -16.15
C GLY A 154 17.32 -29.66 -14.80
N SER A 155 17.98 -30.00 -13.69
CA SER A 155 17.61 -29.53 -12.36
C SER A 155 17.68 -28.00 -12.25
N VAL A 156 18.75 -27.39 -12.75
CA VAL A 156 18.91 -25.92 -12.75
C VAL A 156 17.84 -25.24 -13.60
N LEU A 157 17.60 -25.74 -14.82
CA LEU A 157 16.59 -25.17 -15.71
C LEU A 157 15.18 -25.28 -15.14
N LEU A 158 14.84 -26.42 -14.51
CA LEU A 158 13.56 -26.59 -13.82
C LEU A 158 13.45 -25.64 -12.62
N GLY A 159 14.54 -25.45 -11.86
CA GLY A 159 14.56 -24.47 -10.76
C GLY A 159 14.29 -23.05 -11.24
N VAL A 160 14.95 -22.62 -12.33
CA VAL A 160 14.71 -21.31 -12.95
C VAL A 160 13.28 -21.19 -13.45
N ALA A 161 12.76 -22.23 -14.13
CA ALA A 161 11.39 -22.25 -14.61
C ALA A 161 10.35 -22.17 -13.46
N GLN A 162 10.61 -22.82 -12.33
CA GLN A 162 9.78 -22.73 -11.12
C GLN A 162 9.77 -21.30 -10.55
N VAL A 163 10.92 -20.64 -10.49
CA VAL A 163 10.98 -19.22 -10.05
C VAL A 163 10.16 -18.34 -10.99
N PHE A 164 10.31 -18.49 -12.30
CA PHE A 164 9.55 -17.74 -13.30
C PHE A 164 8.03 -17.97 -13.17
N GLY A 165 7.60 -19.23 -13.06
CA GLY A 165 6.18 -19.58 -12.90
C GLY A 165 5.59 -19.00 -11.61
N ARG A 166 6.30 -19.14 -10.49
CA ARG A 166 5.90 -18.62 -9.18
C ARG A 166 5.77 -17.11 -9.17
N MET A 167 6.81 -16.38 -9.60
CA MET A 167 6.79 -14.91 -9.68
C MET A 167 5.77 -14.41 -10.69
N GLY A 168 5.50 -15.19 -11.75
CA GLY A 168 4.46 -14.90 -12.72
C GLY A 168 3.07 -14.86 -12.09
N ILE A 169 2.73 -15.86 -11.25
CA ILE A 169 1.46 -15.90 -10.50
C ILE A 169 1.40 -14.74 -9.51
N GLN A 170 2.44 -14.56 -8.69
CA GLN A 170 2.50 -13.51 -7.65
C GLN A 170 2.25 -12.12 -8.25
N ARG A 171 2.97 -11.75 -9.31
CA ARG A 171 2.83 -10.46 -9.97
C ARG A 171 1.42 -10.22 -10.52
N ARG A 172 0.84 -11.21 -11.21
CA ARG A 172 -0.49 -11.09 -11.83
C ARG A 172 -1.60 -11.05 -10.80
N TRP A 173 -1.54 -11.91 -9.80
CA TRP A 173 -2.51 -11.93 -8.69
C TRP A 173 -2.47 -10.63 -7.89
N ARG A 174 -1.27 -10.14 -7.56
CA ARG A 174 -1.09 -8.84 -6.91
C ARG A 174 -1.70 -7.70 -7.73
N ALA A 175 -1.41 -7.63 -9.04
CA ALA A 175 -1.96 -6.60 -9.91
C ALA A 175 -3.49 -6.64 -9.93
N TRP A 176 -4.08 -7.83 -10.09
CA TRP A 176 -5.52 -8.02 -10.10
C TRP A 176 -6.17 -7.57 -8.78
N LEU A 177 -5.67 -8.06 -7.64
CA LEU A 177 -6.24 -7.74 -6.33
C LEU A 177 -6.02 -6.27 -5.94
N THR A 178 -4.85 -5.70 -6.27
CA THR A 178 -4.57 -4.28 -6.04
C THR A 178 -5.55 -3.40 -6.82
N ASN A 179 -5.77 -3.67 -8.11
CA ASN A 179 -6.71 -2.91 -8.93
C ASN A 179 -8.13 -3.01 -8.38
N ALA A 180 -8.57 -4.19 -7.96
CA ALA A 180 -9.90 -4.36 -7.37
C ALA A 180 -10.08 -3.52 -6.09
N VAL A 181 -9.10 -3.56 -5.18
CA VAL A 181 -9.15 -2.79 -3.92
C VAL A 181 -9.05 -1.29 -4.17
N VAL A 182 -8.12 -0.85 -5.03
CA VAL A 182 -7.92 0.58 -5.35
C VAL A 182 -9.15 1.16 -6.04
N SER A 183 -9.75 0.46 -6.99
CA SER A 183 -10.97 0.92 -7.66
C SER A 183 -12.10 1.13 -6.65
N ARG A 184 -12.34 0.16 -5.76
CA ARG A 184 -13.37 0.29 -4.71
C ARG A 184 -13.06 1.41 -3.72
N TRP A 185 -11.80 1.58 -3.35
CA TRP A 185 -11.34 2.59 -2.41
C TRP A 185 -11.51 4.01 -2.97
N LEU A 186 -11.25 4.22 -4.27
CA LEU A 186 -11.37 5.53 -4.91
C LEU A 186 -12.81 5.90 -5.30
N THR A 187 -13.71 4.91 -5.51
CA THR A 187 -15.08 5.16 -5.92
C THR A 187 -15.84 5.97 -4.88
N ASN A 188 -16.67 6.92 -5.32
CA ASN A 188 -17.57 7.75 -4.50
C ASN A 188 -16.92 8.46 -3.30
N GLY A 189 -15.58 8.69 -3.34
CA GLY A 189 -14.87 9.36 -2.25
C GLY A 189 -14.70 8.49 -0.99
N ARG A 190 -14.84 7.17 -1.07
CA ARG A 190 -14.69 6.23 0.07
C ARG A 190 -13.35 6.35 0.76
N TYR A 191 -12.27 6.68 0.02
CA TYR A 191 -10.95 6.97 0.61
C TYR A 191 -10.97 8.11 1.64
N TYR A 192 -11.89 9.07 1.47
CA TYR A 192 -12.11 10.15 2.42
C TYR A 192 -13.06 9.71 3.56
N GLN A 193 -14.16 9.03 3.21
CA GLN A 193 -15.18 8.56 4.17
C GLN A 193 -14.58 7.59 5.20
N LEU A 194 -13.64 6.73 4.80
CA LEU A 194 -12.90 5.84 5.71
C LEU A 194 -12.17 6.59 6.85
N ASN A 195 -11.72 7.83 6.62
CA ASN A 195 -11.07 8.62 7.67
C ASN A 195 -12.05 9.17 8.70
N LEU A 196 -13.35 9.09 8.44
CA LEU A 196 -14.43 9.64 9.28
C LEU A 196 -15.12 8.56 10.10
N VAL A 197 -14.92 7.28 9.78
CA VAL A 197 -15.53 6.12 10.45
C VAL A 197 -14.53 5.51 11.40
N ASP A 198 -14.97 5.17 12.61
CA ASP A 198 -14.17 4.38 13.53
C ASP A 198 -14.05 2.93 13.04
N GLY A 199 -12.83 2.41 13.04
CA GLY A 199 -12.58 1.03 12.63
C GLY A 199 -11.10 0.68 12.55
N ASP A 200 -10.85 -0.62 12.41
CA ASP A 200 -9.50 -1.14 12.19
C ASP A 200 -9.14 -1.10 10.70
N HIS A 201 -9.07 0.12 10.15
CA HIS A 201 -8.67 0.39 8.75
C HIS A 201 -7.65 1.53 8.64
N LYS A 202 -6.91 1.79 9.71
CA LYS A 202 -5.86 2.82 9.75
C LYS A 202 -4.79 2.54 8.71
N ASN A 203 -4.26 3.62 8.10
CA ASN A 203 -3.22 3.59 7.06
C ASN A 203 -3.59 2.70 5.85
N PRO A 204 -4.71 2.96 5.15
CA PRO A 204 -5.15 2.14 4.02
C PRO A 204 -4.10 2.08 2.89
N GLU A 205 -3.31 3.14 2.69
CA GLU A 205 -2.22 3.20 1.73
C GLU A 205 -1.14 2.15 2.00
N TYR A 206 -0.76 1.95 3.26
CA TYR A 206 0.20 0.92 3.65
C TYR A 206 -0.36 -0.50 3.45
N ARG A 207 -1.64 -0.69 3.77
CA ARG A 207 -2.32 -1.98 3.56
C ARG A 207 -2.39 -2.35 2.09
N ILE A 208 -2.70 -1.39 1.21
CA ILE A 208 -2.76 -1.60 -0.23
C ILE A 208 -1.35 -1.82 -0.80
N ALA A 209 -0.34 -1.06 -0.37
CA ALA A 209 1.01 -1.14 -0.92
C ALA A 209 1.78 -2.36 -0.43
N GLU A 210 1.77 -2.66 0.88
CA GLU A 210 2.65 -3.63 1.50
C GLU A 210 1.91 -4.89 2.00
N ASP A 211 0.82 -4.74 2.78
CA ASP A 211 0.11 -5.91 3.29
C ASP A 211 -0.47 -6.75 2.15
N LEU A 212 -1.00 -6.11 1.11
CA LEU A 212 -1.55 -6.82 -0.06
C LEU A 212 -0.46 -7.53 -0.86
N ARG A 213 0.76 -6.97 -0.92
CA ARG A 213 1.93 -7.65 -1.49
C ARG A 213 2.22 -8.95 -0.75
N ILE A 214 2.35 -8.89 0.58
CA ILE A 214 2.62 -10.07 1.41
C ILE A 214 1.46 -11.07 1.32
N ALA A 215 0.22 -10.58 1.31
CA ALA A 215 -0.97 -11.41 1.23
C ALA A 215 -1.10 -12.18 -0.09
N THR A 216 -0.53 -11.69 -1.19
CA THR A 216 -0.52 -12.37 -2.49
C THR A 216 0.75 -13.19 -2.75
N ASP A 217 1.92 -12.75 -2.25
CA ASP A 217 3.20 -13.44 -2.50
C ASP A 217 3.33 -14.70 -1.65
N SER A 218 3.07 -14.58 -0.35
CA SER A 218 3.32 -15.66 0.61
C SER A 218 2.50 -16.93 0.37
N PRO A 219 1.20 -16.90 0.01
CA PRO A 219 0.43 -18.12 -0.26
C PRO A 219 0.97 -18.94 -1.43
N VAL A 220 1.44 -18.27 -2.48
CA VAL A 220 2.01 -18.95 -3.66
C VAL A 220 3.30 -19.65 -3.28
N ASP A 221 4.17 -18.98 -2.50
CA ASP A 221 5.42 -19.56 -1.98
C ASP A 221 5.11 -20.75 -1.05
N PHE A 222 4.12 -20.58 -0.17
CA PHE A 222 3.76 -21.59 0.81
C PHE A 222 3.16 -22.84 0.13
N ILE A 223 2.19 -22.69 -0.76
CA ILE A 223 1.55 -23.80 -1.47
C ILE A 223 2.58 -24.54 -2.34
N ALA A 224 3.42 -23.81 -3.08
CA ALA A 224 4.47 -24.43 -3.90
C ALA A 224 5.49 -25.18 -3.03
N GLY A 225 5.92 -24.59 -1.90
CA GLY A 225 6.86 -25.18 -0.97
C GLY A 225 6.30 -26.42 -0.26
N VAL A 226 5.08 -26.36 0.28
CA VAL A 226 4.40 -27.52 0.90
C VAL A 226 4.23 -28.65 -0.09
N THR A 227 3.77 -28.33 -1.32
CA THR A 227 3.61 -29.34 -2.37
C THR A 227 4.93 -30.01 -2.71
N SER A 228 6.01 -29.22 -2.86
CA SER A 228 7.35 -29.77 -3.12
C SER A 228 7.87 -30.62 -1.96
N ALA A 229 7.71 -30.15 -0.72
CA ALA A 229 8.12 -30.87 0.48
C ALA A 229 7.35 -32.19 0.64
N LEU A 230 6.02 -32.17 0.45
CA LEU A 230 5.19 -33.36 0.55
C LEU A 230 5.54 -34.42 -0.51
N LEU A 231 5.68 -33.99 -1.78
CA LEU A 231 6.06 -34.90 -2.87
C LEU A 231 7.46 -35.49 -2.64
N SER A 232 8.42 -34.68 -2.20
CA SER A 232 9.77 -35.13 -1.87
C SER A 232 9.75 -36.10 -0.69
N ALA A 233 9.03 -35.77 0.39
CA ALA A 233 8.91 -36.66 1.55
C ALA A 233 8.34 -38.02 1.16
N VAL A 234 7.22 -38.06 0.45
CA VAL A 234 6.58 -39.32 0.00
C VAL A 234 7.53 -40.12 -0.89
N THR A 235 8.14 -39.50 -1.90
CA THR A 235 9.05 -40.16 -2.84
C THR A 235 10.25 -40.78 -2.10
N PHE A 236 10.91 -40.01 -1.23
CA PHE A 236 12.13 -40.46 -0.58
C PHE A 236 11.90 -41.35 0.65
N ILE A 237 10.71 -41.31 1.28
CA ILE A 237 10.27 -42.32 2.24
C ILE A 237 10.15 -43.67 1.56
N VAL A 238 9.56 -43.75 0.35
CA VAL A 238 9.48 -45.01 -0.44
C VAL A 238 10.90 -45.50 -0.79
N VAL A 239 11.80 -44.58 -1.16
CA VAL A 239 13.21 -44.96 -1.44
C VAL A 239 13.88 -45.50 -0.18
N LEU A 240 13.77 -44.88 0.97
CA LEU A 240 14.32 -45.37 2.24
C LEU A 240 13.74 -46.71 2.66
N TRP A 241 12.44 -46.93 2.42
CA TRP A 241 11.79 -48.19 2.71
C TRP A 241 12.34 -49.32 1.85
N THR A 242 12.48 -49.11 0.56
CA THR A 242 12.94 -50.12 -0.39
C THR A 242 14.42 -50.46 -0.23
N ILE A 243 15.27 -49.48 0.10
CA ILE A 243 16.72 -49.68 0.27
C ILE A 243 17.04 -50.24 1.66
N GLY A 244 16.38 -49.70 2.70
CA GLY A 244 16.68 -50.09 4.09
C GLY A 244 16.35 -51.55 4.37
N GLY A 245 15.24 -52.06 3.85
CA GLY A 245 14.77 -53.39 4.17
C GLY A 245 14.52 -53.57 5.68
N ALA A 246 14.84 -54.74 6.22
CA ALA A 246 14.75 -55.01 7.66
C ALA A 246 16.13 -55.04 8.33
N LEU A 247 16.25 -54.44 9.51
CA LEU A 247 17.45 -54.55 10.36
C LEU A 247 17.19 -55.62 11.42
N THR A 248 18.01 -56.66 11.47
CA THR A 248 17.95 -57.72 12.50
C THR A 248 18.95 -57.37 13.62
N VAL A 249 18.41 -57.10 14.81
CA VAL A 249 19.25 -56.83 16.01
C VAL A 249 19.10 -58.00 16.95
N THR A 250 20.21 -58.67 17.28
CA THR A 250 20.26 -59.74 18.28
C THR A 250 20.55 -59.16 19.65
N LEU A 251 19.54 -59.10 20.53
CA LEU A 251 19.68 -58.68 21.91
C LEU A 251 19.38 -59.88 22.84
N GLY A 252 20.35 -60.33 23.62
CA GLY A 252 20.13 -61.37 24.64
C GLY A 252 19.59 -62.69 24.10
N GLY A 253 19.95 -63.11 22.89
CA GLY A 253 19.52 -64.41 22.30
C GLY A 253 18.19 -64.38 21.51
N SER A 254 17.51 -63.23 21.45
CA SER A 254 16.30 -63.03 20.60
C SER A 254 16.69 -62.11 19.41
N SER A 255 16.36 -62.53 18.20
CA SER A 255 16.48 -61.72 16.98
C SER A 255 15.22 -60.92 16.73
N ILE A 256 15.30 -59.59 16.86
CA ILE A 256 14.21 -58.65 16.55
C ILE A 256 14.49 -58.08 15.14
N SER A 257 13.54 -58.28 14.23
CA SER A 257 13.58 -57.72 12.87
C SER A 257 12.74 -56.42 12.82
N ILE A 258 13.40 -55.30 12.55
CA ILE A 258 12.75 -53.98 12.43
C ILE A 258 12.62 -53.66 10.94
N PRO A 259 11.41 -53.77 10.33
CA PRO A 259 11.24 -53.40 8.94
C PRO A 259 11.25 -51.91 8.77
N GLY A 260 11.83 -51.39 7.67
CA GLY A 260 11.82 -49.96 7.37
C GLY A 260 12.56 -49.06 8.41
N PHE A 261 13.57 -49.59 9.10
CA PHE A 261 14.28 -48.90 10.18
C PHE A 261 14.80 -47.51 9.80
N LEU A 262 15.19 -47.31 8.53
CA LEU A 262 15.63 -46.01 8.04
C LEU A 262 14.50 -44.97 8.00
N VAL A 263 13.29 -45.42 7.66
CA VAL A 263 12.12 -44.54 7.68
C VAL A 263 11.74 -44.15 9.11
N ILE A 264 11.74 -45.12 10.03
CA ILE A 264 11.49 -44.88 11.45
C ILE A 264 12.52 -43.90 12.01
N ALA A 265 13.79 -44.12 11.71
CA ALA A 265 14.89 -43.23 12.13
C ALA A 265 14.72 -41.83 11.56
N ALA A 266 14.33 -41.70 10.28
CA ALA A 266 14.10 -40.40 9.65
C ALA A 266 12.94 -39.64 10.30
N ILE A 267 11.83 -40.31 10.61
CA ILE A 267 10.68 -39.69 11.28
C ILE A 267 11.03 -39.26 12.71
N ILE A 268 11.70 -40.12 13.48
CA ILE A 268 12.13 -39.79 14.85
C ILE A 268 13.11 -38.60 14.84
N TYR A 269 14.08 -38.64 13.92
CA TYR A 269 15.04 -37.56 13.76
C TYR A 269 14.38 -36.23 13.39
N ALA A 270 13.47 -36.25 12.40
CA ALA A 270 12.71 -35.07 12.00
C ALA A 270 11.85 -34.54 13.15
N ALA A 271 11.20 -35.42 13.91
CA ALA A 271 10.38 -35.02 15.07
C ALA A 271 11.23 -34.35 16.17
N ILE A 272 12.44 -34.88 16.47
CA ILE A 272 13.37 -34.30 17.44
C ILE A 272 13.87 -32.94 16.92
N ALA A 273 14.32 -32.86 15.68
CA ALA A 273 14.83 -31.62 15.09
C ALA A 273 13.77 -30.53 15.03
N SER A 274 12.58 -30.84 14.46
CA SER A 274 11.45 -29.90 14.35
C SER A 274 10.91 -29.51 15.73
N GLY A 275 10.79 -30.46 16.65
CA GLY A 275 10.35 -30.19 18.03
C GLY A 275 11.32 -29.25 18.77
N SER A 276 12.64 -29.44 18.60
CA SER A 276 13.66 -28.57 19.19
C SER A 276 13.60 -27.15 18.64
N ILE A 277 13.45 -26.99 17.31
CA ILE A 277 13.32 -25.68 16.66
C ILE A 277 12.03 -24.99 17.11
N THR A 278 10.91 -25.71 17.17
CA THR A 278 9.61 -25.17 17.61
C THR A 278 9.66 -24.74 19.08
N ALA A 279 10.26 -25.55 19.95
CA ALA A 279 10.39 -25.21 21.38
C ALA A 279 11.20 -23.93 21.59
N ILE A 280 12.29 -23.76 20.87
CA ILE A 280 13.12 -22.55 20.90
C ILE A 280 12.43 -21.39 20.19
N GLY A 281 11.72 -21.65 19.11
CA GLY A 281 11.07 -20.64 18.26
C GLY A 281 9.79 -20.01 18.83
N ARG A 282 9.20 -20.57 19.89
CA ARG A 282 7.94 -20.05 20.47
C ARG A 282 7.99 -18.56 20.83
N SER A 283 9.10 -18.08 21.34
CA SER A 283 9.29 -16.67 21.69
C SER A 283 9.64 -15.77 20.50
N PHE A 284 9.83 -16.33 19.31
CA PHE A 284 10.30 -15.58 18.13
C PHE A 284 9.26 -14.55 17.66
N VAL A 285 7.99 -14.94 17.60
CA VAL A 285 6.90 -14.07 17.14
C VAL A 285 6.81 -12.85 18.03
N GLN A 286 6.74 -13.04 19.34
CA GLN A 286 6.64 -11.94 20.29
C GLN A 286 7.87 -11.01 20.26
N ILE A 287 9.08 -11.57 20.20
CA ILE A 287 10.32 -10.77 20.10
C ILE A 287 10.35 -9.98 18.79
N SER A 288 9.83 -10.54 17.70
CA SER A 288 9.72 -9.86 16.41
C SER A 288 8.69 -8.73 16.44
N GLU A 289 7.56 -8.94 17.10
CA GLU A 289 6.54 -7.91 17.32
C GLU A 289 7.07 -6.76 18.17
N ASP A 290 7.71 -7.04 19.31
CA ASP A 290 8.35 -6.02 20.16
C ASP A 290 9.36 -5.18 19.39
N LYS A 291 10.17 -5.83 18.54
CA LYS A 291 11.14 -5.15 17.67
C LYS A 291 10.44 -4.27 16.63
N ASN A 292 9.40 -4.78 15.96
CA ASN A 292 8.67 -4.02 14.95
C ASN A 292 7.95 -2.80 15.56
N GLN A 293 7.42 -2.94 16.77
CA GLN A 293 6.82 -1.84 17.50
C GLN A 293 7.86 -0.77 17.87
N ALA A 294 9.03 -1.17 18.38
CA ALA A 294 10.10 -0.23 18.70
C ALA A 294 10.59 0.52 17.43
N GLU A 295 10.70 -0.15 16.29
CA GLU A 295 11.02 0.48 14.99
C GLU A 295 9.95 1.47 14.54
N ALA A 296 8.67 1.15 14.76
CA ALA A 296 7.56 2.04 14.44
C ALA A 296 7.57 3.31 15.31
N GLU A 297 7.83 3.18 16.61
CA GLU A 297 7.99 4.32 17.54
C GLU A 297 9.16 5.22 17.14
N PHE A 298 10.29 4.61 16.79
CA PHE A 298 11.47 5.35 16.33
C PHE A 298 11.19 6.13 15.03
N ARG A 299 10.54 5.49 14.06
CA ARG A 299 10.12 6.13 12.81
C ARG A 299 9.14 7.28 13.05
N TYR A 300 8.19 7.09 13.97
CA TYR A 300 7.23 8.11 14.35
C TYR A 300 7.92 9.38 14.89
N ILE A 301 8.89 9.23 15.78
CA ILE A 301 9.64 10.38 16.33
C ILE A 301 10.41 11.09 15.22
N LEU A 302 11.10 10.37 14.33
CA LEU A 302 11.82 10.98 13.20
C LEU A 302 10.88 11.74 12.26
N THR A 303 9.71 11.18 11.98
CA THR A 303 8.68 11.83 11.15
C THR A 303 8.19 13.10 11.82
N ARG A 304 7.91 13.06 13.12
CA ARG A 304 7.47 14.21 13.91
C ARG A 304 8.52 15.35 13.90
N VAL A 305 9.79 15.03 14.03
CA VAL A 305 10.89 16.01 13.94
C VAL A 305 10.93 16.63 12.55
N ARG A 306 10.79 15.85 11.50
CA ARG A 306 10.74 16.36 10.12
C ARG A 306 9.55 17.29 9.88
N GLU A 307 8.37 16.91 10.36
CA GLU A 307 7.13 17.68 10.17
C GLU A 307 7.15 19.00 10.94
N ASN A 308 7.82 19.04 12.10
CA ASN A 308 7.91 20.23 12.94
C ASN A 308 9.30 20.91 12.88
N GLY A 309 10.10 20.60 11.85
CA GLY A 309 11.50 21.05 11.77
C GLY A 309 11.69 22.54 11.91
N GLU A 310 10.85 23.37 11.28
CA GLU A 310 10.89 24.82 11.40
C GLU A 310 10.66 25.28 12.86
N SER A 311 9.63 24.75 13.51
CA SER A 311 9.29 25.11 14.88
C SER A 311 10.39 24.71 15.87
N ILE A 312 10.96 23.51 15.69
CA ILE A 312 12.06 23.01 16.52
C ILE A 312 13.30 23.89 16.35
N ALA A 313 13.66 24.23 15.10
CA ALA A 313 14.80 25.09 14.80
C ALA A 313 14.63 26.51 15.35
N LEU A 314 13.42 27.08 15.24
CA LEU A 314 13.13 28.42 15.79
C LEU A 314 13.19 28.45 17.33
N LEU A 315 12.87 27.36 18.00
CA LEU A 315 12.90 27.24 19.45
C LEU A 315 14.26 26.78 20.00
N GLY A 316 15.19 26.32 19.12
CA GLY A 316 16.48 25.76 19.53
C GLY A 316 16.33 24.45 20.31
N GLY A 317 15.33 23.62 19.95
CA GLY A 317 14.94 22.41 20.65
C GLY A 317 15.72 21.14 20.26
N GLU A 318 16.75 21.23 19.41
CA GLU A 318 17.47 20.08 18.82
C GLU A 318 18.07 19.15 19.89
N THR A 319 18.51 19.68 21.02
CA THR A 319 19.12 18.88 22.10
C THR A 319 18.08 17.96 22.76
N GLU A 320 16.88 18.46 23.04
CA GLU A 320 15.81 17.68 23.67
C GLU A 320 15.27 16.62 22.70
N GLU A 321 15.06 17.00 21.42
CA GLU A 321 14.65 16.04 20.39
C GLU A 321 15.72 14.96 20.17
N ARG A 322 17.01 15.30 20.25
CA ARG A 322 18.11 14.35 20.18
C ARG A 322 18.07 13.34 21.31
N ASP A 323 17.84 13.75 22.53
CA ASP A 323 17.70 12.87 23.69
C ASP A 323 16.51 11.92 23.54
N GLY A 324 15.38 12.40 22.99
CA GLY A 324 14.21 11.58 22.66
C GLY A 324 14.51 10.51 21.61
N ILE A 325 15.22 10.92 20.53
CA ILE A 325 15.67 10.01 19.46
C ILE A 325 16.62 8.94 20.02
N ASP A 326 17.60 9.32 20.84
CA ASP A 326 18.59 8.40 21.39
C ASP A 326 17.98 7.37 22.36
N LYS A 327 16.96 7.75 23.13
CA LYS A 327 16.19 6.83 24.00
C LYS A 327 15.45 5.78 23.16
N THR A 328 14.72 6.20 22.13
CA THR A 328 13.97 5.27 21.28
C THR A 328 14.89 4.39 20.46
N LEU A 329 16.00 4.92 19.91
CA LEU A 329 17.01 4.14 19.22
C LEU A 329 17.62 3.07 20.16
N SER A 330 17.92 3.43 21.43
CA SER A 330 18.43 2.49 22.43
C SER A 330 17.44 1.34 22.70
N ASN A 331 16.13 1.61 22.66
CA ASN A 331 15.11 0.57 22.75
C ASN A 331 15.11 -0.35 21.53
N VAL A 332 15.16 0.21 20.33
CA VAL A 332 15.30 -0.56 19.08
C VAL A 332 16.49 -1.50 19.14
N LEU A 333 17.68 -0.99 19.50
CA LEU A 333 18.93 -1.78 19.57
C LEU A 333 18.81 -2.89 20.62
N ARG A 334 18.11 -2.66 21.74
CA ARG A 334 17.87 -3.69 22.77
C ARG A 334 16.98 -4.81 22.23
N GLN A 335 15.89 -4.49 21.51
CA GLN A 335 15.03 -5.50 20.90
C GLN A 335 15.76 -6.26 19.78
N TRP A 336 16.61 -5.58 19.00
CA TRP A 336 17.50 -6.21 18.02
C TRP A 336 18.45 -7.22 18.67
N ALA A 337 19.04 -6.89 19.83
CA ALA A 337 19.91 -7.81 20.54
C ALA A 337 19.15 -9.07 21.02
N ARG A 338 17.91 -8.92 21.47
CA ARG A 338 17.04 -10.07 21.83
C ARG A 338 16.75 -10.95 20.62
N LEU A 339 16.37 -10.32 19.49
CA LEU A 339 16.11 -11.03 18.24
C LEU A 339 17.36 -11.77 17.74
N ALA A 340 18.54 -11.13 17.76
CA ALA A 340 19.81 -11.75 17.39
C ALA A 340 20.12 -12.96 18.28
N GLY A 341 19.90 -12.86 19.60
CA GLY A 341 20.04 -13.98 20.53
C GLY A 341 19.13 -15.16 20.19
N GLN A 342 17.89 -14.87 19.78
CA GLN A 342 16.94 -15.89 19.34
C GLN A 342 17.38 -16.55 18.01
N HIS A 343 17.80 -15.76 17.04
CA HIS A 343 18.35 -16.28 15.78
C HIS A 343 19.59 -17.16 15.98
N MET A 344 20.51 -16.77 16.89
CA MET A 344 21.67 -17.61 17.22
C MET A 344 21.26 -18.98 17.76
N ARG A 345 20.27 -19.06 18.66
CA ARG A 345 19.78 -20.32 19.23
C ARG A 345 19.13 -21.20 18.16
N THR A 346 18.27 -20.64 17.31
CA THR A 346 17.62 -21.40 16.21
C THR A 346 18.65 -21.85 15.19
N THR A 347 19.61 -21.01 14.82
CA THR A 347 20.68 -21.36 13.88
C THR A 347 21.56 -22.49 14.43
N LEU A 348 21.92 -22.46 15.71
CA LEU A 348 22.72 -23.53 16.33
C LEU A 348 22.03 -24.89 16.20
N VAL A 349 20.72 -24.96 16.48
CA VAL A 349 19.97 -26.22 16.37
C VAL A 349 19.79 -26.64 14.92
N SER A 350 19.43 -25.72 14.04
CA SER A 350 19.23 -26.02 12.61
C SER A 350 20.52 -26.48 11.95
N GLN A 351 21.62 -25.74 12.11
CA GLN A 351 22.92 -26.12 11.52
C GLN A 351 23.48 -27.39 12.16
N GLY A 352 23.33 -27.56 13.47
CA GLY A 352 23.72 -28.81 14.16
C GLY A 352 22.96 -30.01 13.62
N SER A 353 21.62 -29.87 13.46
CA SER A 353 20.79 -30.91 12.84
C SER A 353 21.23 -31.22 11.40
N ASN A 354 21.41 -30.19 10.56
CA ASN A 354 21.83 -30.39 9.17
C ASN A 354 23.19 -31.08 9.04
N LEU A 355 24.10 -30.84 9.97
CA LEU A 355 25.42 -31.49 9.99
C LEU A 355 25.33 -32.97 10.39
N ILE A 356 24.44 -33.31 11.32
CA ILE A 356 24.25 -34.67 11.84
C ILE A 356 23.40 -35.52 10.88
N ALA A 357 22.44 -34.91 10.17
CA ALA A 357 21.48 -35.62 9.33
C ALA A 357 22.12 -36.65 8.34
N PRO A 358 23.18 -36.38 7.59
CA PRO A 358 23.77 -37.35 6.70
C PRO A 358 24.55 -38.47 7.43
N VAL A 359 24.98 -38.21 8.68
CA VAL A 359 25.77 -39.17 9.47
C VAL A 359 24.90 -40.28 10.05
N VAL A 360 23.69 -39.97 10.44
CA VAL A 360 22.74 -40.94 11.05
C VAL A 360 22.50 -42.16 10.14
N PRO A 361 22.10 -42.00 8.86
CA PRO A 361 21.90 -43.16 8.00
C PRO A 361 23.19 -43.90 7.68
N LEU A 362 24.35 -43.24 7.63
CA LEU A 362 25.66 -43.90 7.46
C LEU A 362 25.94 -44.87 8.62
N LEU A 363 25.74 -44.42 9.86
CA LEU A 363 25.92 -45.24 11.05
C LEU A 363 24.92 -46.40 11.11
N LEU A 364 23.67 -46.16 10.74
CA LEU A 364 22.61 -47.18 10.76
C LEU A 364 22.79 -48.23 9.65
N CYS A 365 23.37 -47.86 8.51
CA CYS A 365 23.63 -48.77 7.40
C CYS A 365 24.99 -49.49 7.54
N ALA A 366 25.91 -48.99 8.37
CA ALA A 366 27.25 -49.54 8.50
C ALA A 366 27.28 -51.06 8.82
N PRO A 367 26.45 -51.61 9.74
CA PRO A 367 26.45 -53.07 9.96
C PRO A 367 26.09 -53.86 8.70
N LYS A 368 25.12 -53.41 7.93
CA LYS A 368 24.67 -54.05 6.68
C LYS A 368 25.68 -53.94 5.55
N PHE A 369 26.45 -52.87 5.53
CA PHE A 369 27.54 -52.68 4.59
C PHE A 369 28.70 -53.62 4.92
N LEU A 370 29.06 -53.74 6.22
CA LEU A 370 30.17 -54.56 6.69
C LEU A 370 29.88 -56.05 6.56
N ASP A 371 28.63 -56.48 6.67
CA ASP A 371 28.21 -57.87 6.45
C ASP A 371 27.95 -58.23 4.96
N GLY A 372 28.14 -57.26 4.05
CA GLY A 372 27.99 -57.40 2.61
C GLY A 372 26.55 -57.45 2.09
N SER A 373 25.55 -57.16 2.94
CA SER A 373 24.13 -57.15 2.54
C SER A 373 23.70 -55.84 1.87
N MET A 374 24.52 -54.77 1.95
CA MET A 374 24.33 -53.53 1.25
C MET A 374 25.59 -53.10 0.51
N SER A 375 25.45 -52.52 -0.70
CA SER A 375 26.53 -51.90 -1.45
C SER A 375 26.84 -50.48 -0.95
N LEU A 376 28.04 -49.94 -1.23
CA LEU A 376 28.39 -48.56 -0.92
C LEU A 376 27.42 -47.56 -1.56
N GLY A 377 27.01 -47.82 -2.81
CA GLY A 377 26.03 -46.99 -3.50
C GLY A 377 24.65 -46.96 -2.82
N GLN A 378 24.19 -48.08 -2.26
CA GLN A 378 22.96 -48.11 -1.46
C GLN A 378 23.08 -47.32 -0.17
N VAL A 379 24.22 -47.35 0.50
CA VAL A 379 24.46 -46.55 1.71
C VAL A 379 24.41 -45.06 1.38
N MET A 380 25.09 -44.64 0.31
CA MET A 380 25.10 -43.24 -0.14
C MET A 380 23.74 -42.76 -0.64
N GLN A 381 22.99 -43.64 -1.34
CA GLN A 381 21.63 -43.37 -1.74
C GLN A 381 20.71 -43.18 -0.53
N ALA A 382 20.83 -44.03 0.49
CA ALA A 382 20.05 -43.88 1.74
C ALA A 382 20.41 -42.61 2.50
N ALA A 383 21.69 -42.22 2.56
CA ALA A 383 22.13 -40.98 3.21
C ALA A 383 21.56 -39.74 2.52
N SER A 384 21.57 -39.71 1.18
CA SER A 384 20.98 -38.63 0.40
C SER A 384 19.46 -38.57 0.57
N ALA A 385 18.77 -39.72 0.48
CA ALA A 385 17.32 -39.78 0.66
C ALA A 385 16.88 -39.35 2.07
N PHE A 386 17.61 -39.74 3.11
CA PHE A 386 17.36 -39.35 4.51
C PHE A 386 17.46 -37.82 4.68
N THR A 387 18.47 -37.19 4.12
CA THR A 387 18.67 -35.74 4.18
C THR A 387 17.52 -35.01 3.48
N ILE A 388 17.04 -35.52 2.33
CA ILE A 388 15.91 -34.92 1.62
C ILE A 388 14.62 -35.03 2.44
N VAL A 389 14.35 -36.20 3.07
CA VAL A 389 13.20 -36.39 3.95
C VAL A 389 13.27 -35.44 5.14
N GLN A 390 14.43 -35.32 5.79
CA GLN A 390 14.64 -34.43 6.92
C GLN A 390 14.37 -32.95 6.53
N THR A 391 14.89 -32.51 5.39
CA THR A 391 14.67 -31.14 4.86
C THR A 391 13.18 -30.91 4.55
N ALA A 392 12.48 -31.90 4.00
CA ALA A 392 11.06 -31.81 3.70
C ALA A 392 10.21 -31.66 4.98
N PHE A 393 10.52 -32.39 6.05
CA PHE A 393 9.84 -32.22 7.33
C PHE A 393 10.19 -30.90 8.02
N GLY A 394 11.44 -30.43 7.92
CA GLY A 394 11.88 -29.16 8.47
C GLY A 394 11.24 -27.95 7.81
N TRP A 395 10.83 -28.08 6.53
CA TRP A 395 10.34 -26.97 5.72
C TRP A 395 9.17 -26.20 6.37
N LEU A 396 8.20 -26.90 6.96
CA LEU A 396 7.03 -26.27 7.58
C LEU A 396 7.43 -25.41 8.80
N VAL A 397 8.38 -25.93 9.61
CA VAL A 397 8.87 -25.23 10.79
C VAL A 397 9.67 -23.98 10.40
N ASP A 398 10.49 -24.09 9.38
CA ASP A 398 11.32 -22.97 8.88
C ASP A 398 10.49 -21.85 8.26
N ASN A 399 9.30 -22.18 7.71
CA ASN A 399 8.39 -21.21 7.08
C ASN A 399 7.24 -20.75 7.98
N TYR A 400 7.13 -21.25 9.21
CA TYR A 400 6.08 -20.84 10.15
C TYR A 400 6.02 -19.32 10.41
N PRO A 401 7.14 -18.59 10.60
CA PRO A 401 7.10 -17.14 10.78
C PRO A 401 6.47 -16.42 9.59
N ARG A 402 6.77 -16.84 8.35
CA ARG A 402 6.18 -16.27 7.13
C ARG A 402 4.68 -16.52 7.05
N LEU A 403 4.21 -17.67 7.53
CA LEU A 403 2.79 -17.97 7.59
C LEU A 403 2.07 -17.07 8.60
N ALA A 404 2.70 -16.79 9.75
CA ALA A 404 2.17 -15.88 10.76
C ALA A 404 2.08 -14.44 10.23
N ASP A 405 3.14 -13.94 9.57
CA ASP A 405 3.15 -12.62 8.93
C ASP A 405 2.07 -12.50 7.86
N TRP A 406 1.94 -13.53 7.00
CA TRP A 406 0.89 -13.58 6.00
C TRP A 406 -0.50 -13.50 6.60
N ASN A 407 -0.76 -14.27 7.66
CA ASN A 407 -2.04 -14.28 8.37
C ASN A 407 -2.40 -12.88 8.90
N ALA A 408 -1.43 -12.19 9.51
CA ALA A 408 -1.61 -10.83 10.00
C ALA A 408 -1.93 -9.84 8.84
N CYS A 409 -1.20 -9.91 7.73
CA CYS A 409 -1.45 -9.07 6.56
C CYS A 409 -2.81 -9.35 5.91
N ALA A 410 -3.16 -10.64 5.74
CA ALA A 410 -4.44 -11.04 5.16
C ALA A 410 -5.63 -10.53 6.00
N ARG A 411 -5.54 -10.57 7.33
CA ARG A 411 -6.58 -10.01 8.23
C ARG A 411 -6.69 -8.50 8.12
N ARG A 412 -5.57 -7.76 8.03
CA ARG A 412 -5.62 -6.30 7.87
C ARG A 412 -6.24 -5.89 6.54
N ILE A 413 -5.97 -6.62 5.46
CA ILE A 413 -6.62 -6.39 4.16
C ILE A 413 -8.11 -6.73 4.25
N ALA A 414 -8.48 -7.84 4.87
CA ALA A 414 -9.88 -8.20 5.06
C ALA A 414 -10.64 -7.15 5.88
N SER A 415 -10.02 -6.61 6.93
CA SER A 415 -10.60 -5.52 7.72
C SER A 415 -10.83 -4.26 6.87
N LEU A 416 -9.87 -3.88 6.01
CA LEU A 416 -10.07 -2.78 5.06
C LEU A 416 -11.22 -3.06 4.08
N MET A 417 -11.30 -4.27 3.53
CA MET A 417 -12.39 -4.69 2.63
C MET A 417 -13.74 -4.63 3.33
N MET A 418 -13.83 -5.08 4.58
CA MET A 418 -15.07 -5.00 5.38
C MET A 418 -15.51 -3.56 5.61
N SER A 419 -14.58 -2.66 5.91
CA SER A 419 -14.91 -1.23 6.05
C SER A 419 -15.43 -0.65 4.74
N LEU A 420 -14.84 -1.04 3.59
CA LEU A 420 -15.35 -0.67 2.27
C LEU A 420 -16.72 -1.29 1.97
N ASP A 421 -16.94 -2.56 2.34
CA ASP A 421 -18.24 -3.25 2.21
C ASP A 421 -19.32 -2.54 3.06
N GLY A 422 -18.96 -2.04 4.25
CA GLY A 422 -19.84 -1.26 5.12
C GLY A 422 -20.28 0.05 4.47
N LEU A 423 -19.32 0.80 3.91
CA LEU A 423 -19.61 2.04 3.18
C LEU A 423 -20.49 1.78 1.95
N GLU A 424 -20.20 0.72 1.21
CA GLU A 424 -20.95 0.32 0.00
C GLU A 424 -22.39 -0.06 0.30
N ARG A 425 -22.64 -0.81 1.37
CA ARG A 425 -24.01 -1.11 1.86
C ARG A 425 -24.73 0.14 2.32
N ALA A 426 -24.03 1.02 3.03
CA ALA A 426 -24.59 2.31 3.39
C ALA A 426 -24.94 3.17 2.16
N GLU A 427 -24.27 3.03 1.02
CA GLU A 427 -24.63 3.70 -0.24
C GLU A 427 -25.92 3.14 -0.87
N THR A 428 -26.24 1.87 -0.68
CA THR A 428 -27.43 1.20 -1.28
C THR A 428 -28.71 1.31 -0.45
N GLY A 429 -28.68 1.99 0.70
CA GLY A 429 -29.90 2.33 1.47
C GLY A 429 -30.23 1.41 2.64
N ASP A 430 -29.37 0.45 2.99
CA ASP A 430 -29.61 -0.46 4.13
C ASP A 430 -29.24 0.14 5.51
N GLY A 431 -28.99 1.47 5.60
CA GLY A 431 -28.56 2.14 6.82
C GLY A 431 -29.52 3.23 7.29
N PHE A 432 -29.86 3.23 8.57
CA PHE A 432 -30.58 4.31 9.22
C PHE A 432 -29.70 5.58 9.30
N GLY A 433 -30.28 6.75 8.96
CA GLY A 433 -29.63 8.05 9.16
C GLY A 433 -28.65 8.45 8.05
N ARG A 434 -29.04 8.28 6.81
CA ARG A 434 -28.27 8.75 5.65
C ARG A 434 -28.96 9.91 4.94
N ILE A 435 -28.14 10.86 4.46
CA ILE A 435 -28.58 11.95 3.60
C ILE A 435 -28.88 11.37 2.21
N GLU A 436 -30.12 11.48 1.77
CA GLU A 436 -30.55 11.08 0.43
C GLU A 436 -30.02 12.06 -0.62
N ARG A 437 -29.69 11.53 -1.79
CA ARG A 437 -29.23 12.34 -2.93
C ARG A 437 -30.13 12.07 -4.12
N GLY A 438 -30.60 13.15 -4.72
CA GLY A 438 -31.51 13.06 -5.84
C GLY A 438 -31.41 14.27 -6.75
N GLU A 439 -32.32 14.31 -7.70
CA GLU A 439 -32.51 15.48 -8.55
C GLU A 439 -33.40 16.49 -7.86
N THR A 440 -33.19 17.79 -8.11
CA THR A 440 -34.08 18.84 -7.62
C THR A 440 -35.44 18.78 -8.30
N GLU A 441 -36.48 19.13 -7.57
CA GLU A 441 -37.79 19.37 -8.15
C GLU A 441 -37.84 20.77 -8.85
N GLY A 442 -38.29 20.82 -10.09
CA GLY A 442 -38.45 22.06 -10.85
C GLY A 442 -37.14 22.64 -11.40
N GLU A 443 -37.00 23.98 -11.39
CA GLU A 443 -35.84 24.69 -11.97
C GLU A 443 -34.71 24.97 -10.97
N ALA A 444 -34.87 24.58 -9.71
CA ALA A 444 -33.86 24.82 -8.67
C ALA A 444 -32.51 24.12 -9.00
N MET A 445 -31.40 24.79 -8.74
CA MET A 445 -30.06 24.26 -9.01
C MET A 445 -29.55 23.35 -7.88
N LEU A 446 -29.91 23.69 -6.64
CA LEU A 446 -29.56 22.93 -5.44
C LEU A 446 -30.73 23.07 -4.45
N SER A 447 -31.15 21.95 -3.85
CA SER A 447 -32.14 21.96 -2.75
C SER A 447 -31.60 21.17 -1.56
N LEU A 448 -31.83 21.70 -0.38
CA LEU A 448 -31.60 21.03 0.89
C LEU A 448 -32.99 20.91 1.53
N ASN A 449 -33.49 19.67 1.68
CA ASN A 449 -34.81 19.42 2.22
C ASN A 449 -34.68 18.69 3.55
N ASP A 450 -35.03 19.36 4.64
CA ASP A 450 -34.96 18.85 6.02
C ASP A 450 -33.58 18.22 6.34
N LEU A 451 -32.52 18.86 5.83
CA LEU A 451 -31.17 18.33 5.90
C LEU A 451 -30.64 18.42 7.31
N SER A 452 -30.37 17.27 7.90
CA SER A 452 -29.65 17.10 9.15
C SER A 452 -28.35 16.39 8.89
N VAL A 453 -27.22 16.90 9.40
CA VAL A 453 -25.89 16.34 9.24
C VAL A 453 -25.39 15.90 10.61
N THR A 454 -25.05 14.61 10.74
CA THR A 454 -24.56 14.02 11.99
C THR A 454 -23.14 13.52 11.86
N LEU A 455 -22.46 13.29 12.98
CA LEU A 455 -21.26 12.45 13.03
C LEU A 455 -21.66 10.97 12.94
N ASP A 456 -20.70 10.10 12.83
CA ASP A 456 -20.89 8.63 12.81
C ASP A 456 -21.45 8.07 14.13
N ASP A 457 -21.24 8.79 15.26
CA ASP A 457 -21.81 8.51 16.57
C ASP A 457 -23.27 9.04 16.75
N GLY A 458 -23.85 9.63 15.71
CA GLY A 458 -25.19 10.23 15.74
C GLY A 458 -25.25 11.64 16.32
N THR A 459 -24.12 12.25 16.72
CA THR A 459 -24.11 13.64 17.22
C THR A 459 -24.45 14.61 16.09
N ALA A 460 -25.53 15.38 16.24
CA ALA A 460 -25.95 16.34 15.24
C ALA A 460 -24.99 17.53 15.14
N VAL A 461 -24.52 17.80 13.93
CA VAL A 461 -23.65 18.95 13.58
C VAL A 461 -24.49 20.09 13.01
N VAL A 462 -25.38 19.76 12.07
CA VAL A 462 -26.36 20.68 11.48
C VAL A 462 -27.72 19.98 11.54
N ASP A 463 -28.76 20.72 11.82
CA ASP A 463 -30.11 20.17 12.07
C ASP A 463 -31.19 20.96 11.34
N GLU A 464 -32.14 20.22 10.73
CA GLU A 464 -33.35 20.74 10.09
C GLU A 464 -33.11 21.96 9.15
N THR A 465 -32.19 21.81 8.18
CA THR A 465 -31.88 22.88 7.23
C THR A 465 -32.73 22.74 5.96
N GLU A 466 -33.53 23.75 5.65
CA GLU A 466 -34.32 23.83 4.42
C GLU A 466 -33.83 25.03 3.60
N VAL A 467 -33.29 24.80 2.40
CA VAL A 467 -32.78 25.85 1.51
C VAL A 467 -32.95 25.43 0.06
N VAL A 468 -33.55 26.29 -0.72
CA VAL A 468 -33.66 26.15 -2.18
C VAL A 468 -32.83 27.25 -2.83
N ILE A 469 -32.01 26.91 -3.81
CA ILE A 469 -31.10 27.82 -4.52
C ILE A 469 -31.43 27.81 -6.00
N GLU A 470 -31.78 28.98 -6.50
CA GLU A 470 -32.21 29.19 -7.88
C GLU A 470 -31.03 29.34 -8.86
N PRO A 471 -31.26 29.16 -10.18
CA PRO A 471 -30.21 29.34 -11.20
C PRO A 471 -29.62 30.76 -11.15
N GLY A 472 -28.28 30.82 -11.09
CA GLY A 472 -27.51 32.08 -11.05
C GLY A 472 -27.57 32.81 -9.70
N GLU A 473 -28.20 32.23 -8.68
CA GLU A 473 -28.20 32.78 -7.34
C GLU A 473 -26.81 32.69 -6.69
N ARG A 474 -26.50 33.65 -5.84
CA ARG A 474 -25.20 33.73 -5.12
C ARG A 474 -25.49 33.76 -3.63
N LEU A 475 -25.37 32.60 -3.01
CA LEU A 475 -25.62 32.36 -1.60
C LEU A 475 -24.38 32.46 -0.76
N LEU A 476 -24.42 33.25 0.32
CA LEU A 476 -23.39 33.30 1.35
C LEU A 476 -23.85 32.54 2.59
N VAL A 477 -23.11 31.51 2.98
CA VAL A 477 -23.29 30.75 4.23
C VAL A 477 -22.37 31.36 5.29
N ALA A 478 -22.94 32.00 6.28
CA ALA A 478 -22.25 32.65 7.38
C ALA A 478 -22.53 31.93 8.73
N GLY A 479 -21.72 32.20 9.73
CA GLY A 479 -21.86 31.64 11.08
C GLY A 479 -20.49 31.64 11.79
N GLU A 480 -20.49 31.44 13.10
CA GLU A 480 -19.26 31.34 13.89
C GLU A 480 -18.38 30.16 13.50
N SER A 481 -17.11 30.18 13.91
CA SER A 481 -16.23 29.02 13.70
C SER A 481 -16.74 27.83 14.49
N GLY A 482 -16.70 26.64 13.88
CA GLY A 482 -17.19 25.39 14.51
C GLY A 482 -18.72 25.18 14.45
N THR A 483 -19.48 25.98 13.69
CA THR A 483 -20.93 25.78 13.47
C THR A 483 -21.27 24.72 12.43
N GLY A 484 -20.30 23.94 11.92
CA GLY A 484 -20.57 22.87 10.96
C GLY A 484 -20.71 23.31 9.49
N LYS A 485 -20.37 24.56 9.12
CA LYS A 485 -20.44 25.06 7.73
C LYS A 485 -19.70 24.20 6.73
N SER A 486 -18.44 23.85 7.02
CA SER A 486 -17.64 22.99 6.13
C SER A 486 -18.18 21.56 6.10
N THR A 487 -18.81 21.07 7.18
CA THR A 487 -19.48 19.77 7.18
C THR A 487 -20.73 19.79 6.30
N LEU A 488 -21.53 20.86 6.36
CA LEU A 488 -22.65 21.08 5.45
C LEU A 488 -22.20 21.10 3.97
N VAL A 489 -21.11 21.81 3.67
CA VAL A 489 -20.54 21.84 2.32
C VAL A 489 -20.08 20.46 1.87
N ARG A 490 -19.47 19.65 2.76
CA ARG A 490 -19.09 18.26 2.46
C ARG A 490 -20.32 17.37 2.24
N ALA A 491 -21.41 17.59 2.95
CA ALA A 491 -22.67 16.90 2.72
C ALA A 491 -23.25 17.26 1.34
N ILE A 492 -23.25 18.53 0.97
CA ILE A 492 -23.62 18.99 -0.39
C ILE A 492 -22.74 18.32 -1.46
N ALA A 493 -21.44 18.23 -1.23
CA ALA A 493 -20.49 17.56 -2.13
C ALA A 493 -20.60 16.03 -2.18
N GLY A 494 -21.38 15.41 -1.29
CA GLY A 494 -21.52 13.94 -1.17
C GLY A 494 -20.38 13.24 -0.46
N LEU A 495 -19.49 13.99 0.16
CA LEU A 495 -18.37 13.44 0.94
C LEU A 495 -18.79 13.05 2.37
N TRP A 496 -19.94 13.54 2.83
CA TRP A 496 -20.47 13.31 4.18
C TRP A 496 -21.86 12.67 4.08
N PRO A 497 -21.98 11.36 4.24
CA PRO A 497 -23.25 10.68 4.01
C PRO A 497 -24.15 10.58 5.24
N TRP A 498 -23.64 10.83 6.47
CA TRP A 498 -24.40 10.62 7.71
C TRP A 498 -25.30 11.78 8.04
N GLY A 499 -26.56 11.45 8.35
CA GLY A 499 -27.58 12.43 8.68
C GLY A 499 -28.97 12.00 8.23
N GLY A 500 -29.81 12.96 7.94
CA GLY A 500 -31.20 12.77 7.44
C GLY A 500 -31.56 13.83 6.43
N GLY A 501 -32.74 13.71 5.84
CA GLY A 501 -33.20 14.59 4.79
C GLY A 501 -32.55 14.36 3.43
N SER A 502 -32.64 15.32 2.52
CA SER A 502 -32.13 15.13 1.16
C SER A 502 -31.35 16.34 0.61
N VAL A 503 -30.39 16.04 -0.28
CA VAL A 503 -29.68 17.01 -1.11
C VAL A 503 -30.06 16.76 -2.57
N GLY A 504 -30.80 17.66 -3.18
CA GLY A 504 -31.13 17.64 -4.60
C GLY A 504 -30.16 18.49 -5.40
N LEU A 505 -29.68 17.95 -6.53
CA LEU A 505 -28.89 18.66 -7.52
C LEU A 505 -29.60 18.62 -8.85
N HIS A 506 -29.62 19.73 -9.60
CA HIS A 506 -30.23 19.76 -10.92
C HIS A 506 -29.56 18.76 -11.86
N ALA A 507 -30.34 17.96 -12.59
CA ALA A 507 -29.85 17.02 -13.59
C ALA A 507 -28.90 17.70 -14.60
N ASP A 508 -27.90 16.95 -15.06
CA ASP A 508 -26.93 17.39 -16.07
C ASP A 508 -26.10 18.64 -15.72
N ARG A 509 -26.14 19.13 -14.46
CA ARG A 509 -25.35 20.29 -14.02
C ARG A 509 -24.08 19.88 -13.28
N ARG A 510 -22.98 20.52 -13.65
CA ARG A 510 -21.66 20.23 -13.07
C ARG A 510 -21.42 21.08 -11.84
N LEU A 511 -21.26 20.41 -10.69
CA LEU A 511 -20.82 21.02 -9.44
C LEU A 511 -19.30 21.02 -9.36
N PHE A 512 -18.69 22.16 -9.01
CA PHE A 512 -17.27 22.29 -8.78
C PHE A 512 -17.02 22.94 -7.43
N MET A 513 -16.16 22.30 -6.63
CA MET A 513 -15.87 22.73 -5.27
C MET A 513 -14.44 23.23 -5.14
N LEU A 514 -14.26 24.40 -4.57
CA LEU A 514 -12.97 24.92 -4.13
C LEU A 514 -12.83 24.77 -2.61
N PRO A 515 -11.99 23.85 -2.13
CA PRO A 515 -11.76 23.68 -0.70
C PRO A 515 -10.84 24.78 -0.14
N GLN A 516 -10.84 24.93 1.18
CA GLN A 516 -9.99 25.87 1.90
C GLN A 516 -8.49 25.68 1.59
N LYS A 517 -8.04 24.43 1.49
CA LYS A 517 -6.68 24.05 1.08
C LYS A 517 -6.74 23.33 -0.26
N PRO A 518 -6.46 24.01 -1.38
CA PRO A 518 -6.49 23.39 -2.69
C PRO A 518 -5.42 22.28 -2.84
N TYR A 519 -5.82 21.15 -3.35
CA TYR A 519 -4.90 20.08 -3.72
C TYR A 519 -4.15 20.43 -5.02
N VAL A 520 -2.83 20.21 -5.03
CA VAL A 520 -1.98 20.38 -6.22
C VAL A 520 -1.38 19.02 -6.57
N PRO A 521 -1.77 18.40 -7.69
CA PRO A 521 -1.22 17.11 -8.09
C PRO A 521 0.26 17.23 -8.48
N SER A 522 1.00 16.14 -8.31
CA SER A 522 2.38 16.03 -8.79
C SER A 522 2.43 15.99 -10.31
N GLY A 523 3.53 16.47 -10.91
CA GLY A 523 3.74 16.50 -12.34
C GLY A 523 3.83 17.92 -12.90
N THR A 524 3.47 18.10 -14.18
CA THR A 524 3.58 19.40 -14.84
C THR A 524 2.60 20.43 -14.28
N LEU A 525 2.96 21.73 -14.39
CA LEU A 525 2.04 22.80 -14.03
C LEU A 525 0.75 22.75 -14.86
N ARG A 526 0.85 22.34 -16.13
CA ARG A 526 -0.30 22.09 -17.00
C ARG A 526 -1.30 21.15 -16.35
N ARG A 527 -0.84 20.00 -15.84
CA ARG A 527 -1.66 19.04 -15.09
C ARG A 527 -2.25 19.66 -13.83
N ALA A 528 -1.44 20.44 -13.10
CA ALA A 528 -1.89 21.10 -11.88
C ALA A 528 -3.03 22.10 -12.13
N VAL A 529 -3.01 22.82 -13.25
CA VAL A 529 -4.05 23.77 -13.63
C VAL A 529 -5.28 23.08 -14.23
N ALA A 530 -5.09 22.02 -15.02
CA ALA A 530 -6.18 21.28 -15.67
C ALA A 530 -7.01 20.42 -14.71
N TYR A 531 -6.43 20.01 -13.57
CA TYR A 531 -7.09 19.13 -12.61
C TYR A 531 -8.50 19.62 -12.17
N PRO A 532 -9.53 18.71 -12.06
CA PRO A 532 -9.49 17.25 -12.15
C PRO A 532 -9.56 16.66 -13.59
N GLY A 533 -9.63 17.47 -14.63
CA GLY A 533 -9.60 17.02 -16.02
C GLY A 533 -8.20 16.61 -16.48
N ALA A 534 -8.11 15.99 -17.66
CA ALA A 534 -6.84 15.63 -18.24
C ALA A 534 -6.11 16.89 -18.75
N ALA A 535 -4.77 16.89 -18.71
CA ALA A 535 -3.99 18.06 -19.14
C ALA A 535 -4.16 18.33 -20.66
N GLU A 536 -4.47 17.30 -21.42
CA GLU A 536 -4.63 17.30 -22.88
C GLU A 536 -5.95 17.96 -23.32
N ASP A 537 -6.93 18.07 -22.41
CA ASP A 537 -8.25 18.66 -22.72
C ASP A 537 -8.17 20.17 -23.01
N TRP A 538 -7.08 20.83 -22.60
CA TRP A 538 -6.87 22.27 -22.81
C TRP A 538 -5.56 22.57 -23.52
N THR A 539 -5.60 23.59 -24.37
CA THR A 539 -4.42 24.13 -25.03
C THR A 539 -3.55 24.94 -24.05
N ILE A 540 -2.26 25.05 -24.37
CA ILE A 540 -1.32 25.88 -23.58
C ILE A 540 -1.81 27.35 -23.51
N ASP A 541 -2.42 27.87 -24.58
CA ASP A 541 -2.95 29.23 -24.62
C ASP A 541 -4.15 29.44 -23.70
N GLU A 542 -5.02 28.43 -23.54
CA GLU A 542 -6.14 28.49 -22.59
C GLU A 542 -5.64 28.49 -21.15
N ILE A 543 -4.70 27.62 -20.83
CA ILE A 543 -4.06 27.55 -19.52
C ILE A 543 -3.32 28.86 -19.22
N SER A 544 -2.55 29.40 -20.18
CA SER A 544 -1.85 30.67 -20.04
C SER A 544 -2.82 31.84 -19.79
N ARG A 545 -3.98 31.87 -20.49
CA ARG A 545 -5.04 32.86 -20.26
C ARG A 545 -5.66 32.73 -18.89
N ALA A 546 -5.92 31.50 -18.42
CA ALA A 546 -6.44 31.26 -17.07
C ALA A 546 -5.48 31.74 -15.99
N LEU A 547 -4.18 31.40 -16.11
CA LEU A 547 -3.13 31.89 -15.20
C LEU A 547 -3.02 33.43 -15.20
N HIS A 548 -3.17 34.06 -16.35
CA HIS A 548 -3.17 35.53 -16.46
C HIS A 548 -4.33 36.16 -15.66
N LYS A 549 -5.55 35.66 -15.86
CA LYS A 549 -6.74 36.19 -15.22
C LYS A 549 -6.64 36.14 -13.69
N VAL A 550 -6.03 35.10 -13.14
CA VAL A 550 -5.84 34.95 -11.69
C VAL A 550 -4.56 35.61 -11.16
N GLY A 551 -3.76 36.25 -12.02
CA GLY A 551 -2.53 36.97 -11.62
C GLY A 551 -1.34 36.07 -11.31
N LEU A 552 -1.22 34.95 -12.02
CA LEU A 552 -0.10 34.00 -11.96
C LEU A 552 0.76 34.07 -13.23
N ASP A 553 0.98 35.29 -13.78
CA ASP A 553 1.71 35.50 -15.03
C ASP A 553 3.14 34.96 -15.02
N HIS A 554 3.80 34.99 -13.87
CA HIS A 554 5.17 34.52 -13.68
C HIS A 554 5.31 32.99 -13.85
N LEU A 555 4.20 32.25 -13.92
CA LEU A 555 4.19 30.80 -14.11
C LEU A 555 3.96 30.39 -15.57
N LYS A 556 3.68 31.34 -16.48
CA LYS A 556 3.33 31.03 -17.88
C LYS A 556 4.43 30.30 -18.65
N ASP A 557 5.68 30.66 -18.39
CA ASP A 557 6.82 30.03 -19.06
C ASP A 557 7.17 28.64 -18.50
N LYS A 558 6.46 28.23 -17.42
CA LYS A 558 6.69 26.99 -16.69
C LYS A 558 5.55 25.97 -16.83
N ILE A 559 4.64 26.18 -17.79
CA ILE A 559 3.43 25.34 -17.94
C ILE A 559 3.78 23.87 -18.12
N GLU A 560 4.81 23.55 -18.90
CA GLU A 560 5.27 22.18 -19.16
C GLU A 560 6.36 21.71 -18.16
N GLU A 561 6.76 22.54 -17.20
CA GLU A 561 7.76 22.18 -16.20
C GLU A 561 7.17 21.18 -15.20
N ASP A 562 7.85 20.03 -15.01
CA ASP A 562 7.56 19.06 -13.97
C ASP A 562 8.32 19.43 -12.68
N ALA A 563 7.59 19.80 -11.65
CA ALA A 563 8.14 20.24 -10.39
C ALA A 563 7.19 19.94 -9.22
N PRO A 564 7.69 19.94 -7.97
CA PRO A 564 6.83 19.76 -6.79
C PRO A 564 6.03 21.03 -6.50
N TRP A 565 5.07 21.36 -7.36
CA TRP A 565 4.27 22.59 -7.32
C TRP A 565 3.54 22.79 -6.00
N ASP A 566 3.18 21.70 -5.31
CA ASP A 566 2.57 21.81 -3.98
C ASP A 566 3.51 22.41 -2.94
N GLN A 567 4.81 22.19 -3.06
CA GLN A 567 5.82 22.77 -2.16
C GLN A 567 6.33 24.14 -2.64
N THR A 568 6.27 24.40 -3.94
CA THR A 568 6.80 25.61 -4.56
C THR A 568 5.84 26.79 -4.45
N LEU A 569 4.51 26.52 -4.59
CA LEU A 569 3.50 27.57 -4.56
C LEU A 569 3.15 27.97 -3.13
N SER A 570 3.08 29.27 -2.87
CA SER A 570 2.55 29.84 -1.63
C SER A 570 1.04 29.51 -1.48
N GLY A 571 0.52 29.61 -0.26
CA GLY A 571 -0.92 29.37 0.00
C GLY A 571 -1.85 30.23 -0.86
N GLY A 572 -1.51 31.51 -1.04
CA GLY A 572 -2.28 32.41 -1.89
C GLY A 572 -2.18 32.07 -3.39
N GLU A 573 -1.03 31.59 -3.87
CA GLU A 573 -0.88 31.11 -5.24
C GLU A 573 -1.65 29.82 -5.50
N LYS A 574 -1.67 28.89 -4.54
CA LYS A 574 -2.51 27.67 -4.60
C LYS A 574 -4.00 28.03 -4.69
N GLN A 575 -4.47 29.00 -3.90
CA GLN A 575 -5.85 29.46 -4.00
C GLN A 575 -6.13 30.12 -5.35
N ARG A 576 -5.26 31.00 -5.87
CA ARG A 576 -5.42 31.57 -7.22
C ARG A 576 -5.39 30.49 -8.31
N LEU A 577 -4.55 29.47 -8.19
CA LEU A 577 -4.54 28.31 -9.11
C LEU A 577 -5.87 27.56 -9.10
N ALA A 578 -6.50 27.41 -7.92
CA ALA A 578 -7.84 26.81 -7.82
C ALA A 578 -8.90 27.66 -8.56
N PHE A 579 -8.80 28.98 -8.52
CA PHE A 579 -9.65 29.86 -9.33
C PHE A 579 -9.35 29.75 -10.84
N ALA A 580 -8.09 29.50 -11.25
CA ALA A 580 -7.77 29.22 -12.66
C ALA A 580 -8.49 27.94 -13.15
N ARG A 581 -8.54 26.89 -12.33
CA ARG A 581 -9.32 25.67 -12.62
C ARG A 581 -10.79 25.97 -12.85
N LEU A 582 -11.36 26.80 -12.01
CA LEU A 582 -12.76 27.19 -12.13
C LEU A 582 -13.06 27.86 -13.49
N LEU A 583 -12.14 28.68 -13.99
CA LEU A 583 -12.27 29.30 -15.31
C LEU A 583 -12.17 28.32 -16.47
N LEU A 584 -11.31 27.30 -16.36
CA LEU A 584 -11.16 26.27 -17.39
C LEU A 584 -12.37 25.34 -17.45
N HIS A 585 -12.84 24.90 -16.29
CA HIS A 585 -13.96 23.95 -16.23
C HIS A 585 -15.33 24.58 -16.42
N ALA A 586 -15.48 25.88 -16.17
CA ALA A 586 -16.71 26.66 -16.30
C ALA A 586 -17.97 25.92 -15.82
N PRO A 587 -18.04 25.54 -14.52
CA PRO A 587 -19.13 24.75 -13.98
C PRO A 587 -20.43 25.58 -13.82
N ASP A 588 -21.56 24.87 -13.70
CA ASP A 588 -22.87 25.48 -13.47
C ASP A 588 -23.08 25.85 -11.98
N ILE A 589 -22.55 25.03 -11.07
CA ILE A 589 -22.63 25.23 -9.62
C ILE A 589 -21.22 25.31 -9.05
N VAL A 590 -20.91 26.37 -8.32
CA VAL A 590 -19.63 26.63 -7.66
C VAL A 590 -19.83 26.64 -6.16
N VAL A 591 -19.09 25.80 -5.45
CA VAL A 591 -19.07 25.82 -3.98
C VAL A 591 -17.67 26.27 -3.52
N LEU A 592 -17.63 27.33 -2.72
CA LEU A 592 -16.40 27.93 -2.20
C LEU A 592 -16.35 27.74 -0.67
N ASP A 593 -15.50 26.83 -0.17
CA ASP A 593 -15.28 26.63 1.26
C ASP A 593 -14.04 27.40 1.70
N GLU A 594 -14.24 28.63 2.19
CA GLU A 594 -13.18 29.57 2.61
C GLU A 594 -12.05 29.71 1.56
N ALA A 595 -12.37 29.59 0.28
CA ALA A 595 -11.42 29.49 -0.82
C ALA A 595 -10.54 30.73 -1.02
N THR A 596 -10.83 31.83 -0.31
CA THR A 596 -10.07 33.10 -0.33
C THR A 596 -9.36 33.40 0.99
N SER A 597 -9.29 32.44 1.92
CA SER A 597 -8.78 32.69 3.28
C SER A 597 -7.29 33.07 3.31
N ALA A 598 -6.47 32.57 2.38
CA ALA A 598 -5.05 32.88 2.24
C ALA A 598 -4.77 34.10 1.34
N LEU A 599 -5.80 34.77 0.83
CA LEU A 599 -5.68 35.97 0.01
C LEU A 599 -5.82 37.23 0.85
N ASP A 600 -5.10 38.28 0.48
CA ASP A 600 -5.36 39.64 0.97
C ASP A 600 -6.69 40.16 0.40
N GLU A 601 -7.28 41.17 1.05
CA GLU A 601 -8.59 41.74 0.69
C GLU A 601 -8.69 42.12 -0.79
N LYS A 602 -7.64 42.74 -1.32
CA LYS A 602 -7.58 43.20 -2.72
C LYS A 602 -7.54 42.04 -3.71
N SER A 603 -6.79 40.99 -3.41
CA SER A 603 -6.72 39.76 -4.23
C SER A 603 -8.04 38.98 -4.13
N GLN A 604 -8.65 38.92 -2.95
CA GLN A 604 -9.97 38.33 -2.74
C GLN A 604 -11.03 39.01 -3.63
N ASP A 605 -11.12 40.35 -3.55
CA ASP A 605 -12.09 41.10 -4.36
C ASP A 605 -11.88 40.88 -5.86
N LYS A 606 -10.61 40.86 -6.30
CA LYS A 606 -10.27 40.57 -7.70
C LYS A 606 -10.75 39.18 -8.13
N MET A 607 -10.55 38.15 -7.30
CA MET A 607 -10.99 36.78 -7.61
C MET A 607 -12.51 36.67 -7.66
N MET A 608 -13.20 37.28 -6.69
CA MET A 608 -14.68 37.25 -6.67
C MET A 608 -15.28 38.06 -7.83
N GLU A 609 -14.72 39.23 -8.16
CA GLU A 609 -15.15 40.01 -9.33
C GLU A 609 -14.92 39.23 -10.63
N MET A 610 -13.77 38.57 -10.77
CA MET A 610 -13.47 37.72 -11.92
C MET A 610 -14.49 36.59 -12.06
N VAL A 611 -14.78 35.81 -10.99
CA VAL A 611 -15.76 34.71 -11.03
C VAL A 611 -17.14 35.23 -11.44
N THR A 612 -17.57 36.33 -10.84
CA THR A 612 -18.88 36.90 -11.15
C THR A 612 -19.01 37.49 -12.55
N THR A 613 -17.88 37.86 -13.16
CA THR A 613 -17.81 38.42 -14.53
C THR A 613 -17.68 37.34 -15.60
N GLU A 614 -16.80 36.36 -15.36
CA GLU A 614 -16.51 35.29 -16.33
C GLU A 614 -17.58 34.18 -16.30
N LEU A 615 -18.20 33.95 -15.14
CA LEU A 615 -19.24 32.94 -14.94
C LEU A 615 -20.57 33.57 -14.49
N PRO A 616 -21.18 34.45 -15.30
CA PRO A 616 -22.34 35.25 -14.86
C PRO A 616 -23.59 34.39 -14.60
N LYS A 617 -23.66 33.18 -15.18
CA LYS A 617 -24.81 32.26 -15.04
C LYS A 617 -24.58 31.20 -13.95
N ALA A 618 -23.39 31.09 -13.42
CA ALA A 618 -23.09 30.10 -12.39
C ALA A 618 -23.76 30.42 -11.08
N THR A 619 -24.38 29.42 -10.47
CA THR A 619 -24.88 29.46 -9.11
C THR A 619 -23.70 29.32 -8.15
N ILE A 620 -23.55 30.24 -7.18
CA ILE A 620 -22.40 30.28 -6.28
C ILE A 620 -22.87 30.10 -4.84
N VAL A 621 -22.30 29.13 -4.15
CA VAL A 621 -22.46 28.92 -2.70
C VAL A 621 -21.11 29.16 -2.03
N SER A 622 -20.99 30.21 -1.22
CA SER A 622 -19.74 30.54 -0.54
C SER A 622 -19.90 30.38 0.97
N VAL A 623 -19.00 29.65 1.59
CA VAL A 623 -18.80 29.65 3.03
C VAL A 623 -17.70 30.64 3.37
N ALA A 624 -17.99 31.63 4.17
CA ALA A 624 -17.00 32.62 4.56
C ALA A 624 -17.32 33.30 5.89
N HIS A 625 -16.27 33.84 6.52
CA HIS A 625 -16.36 34.63 7.74
C HIS A 625 -16.20 36.14 7.49
N ARG A 626 -15.74 36.54 6.29
CA ARG A 626 -15.43 37.92 5.96
C ARG A 626 -16.67 38.64 5.44
N VAL A 627 -16.98 39.76 6.07
CA VAL A 627 -18.15 40.59 5.75
C VAL A 627 -18.09 41.22 4.35
N GLU A 628 -16.87 41.46 3.85
CA GLU A 628 -16.61 42.07 2.54
C GLU A 628 -17.17 41.21 1.40
N LEU A 629 -17.28 39.90 1.59
CA LEU A 629 -17.85 38.98 0.60
C LEU A 629 -19.36 39.15 0.39
N GLU A 630 -20.08 39.77 1.31
CA GLU A 630 -21.51 40.09 1.14
C GLU A 630 -21.78 40.94 -0.12
N ALA A 631 -20.78 41.74 -0.55
CA ALA A 631 -20.91 42.57 -1.74
C ALA A 631 -21.05 41.80 -3.06
N PHE A 632 -20.63 40.53 -3.07
CA PHE A 632 -20.65 39.66 -4.25
C PHE A 632 -21.80 38.66 -4.25
N HIS A 633 -22.63 38.62 -3.18
CA HIS A 633 -23.72 37.67 -3.01
C HIS A 633 -25.07 38.34 -3.03
N SER A 634 -26.12 37.61 -3.45
CA SER A 634 -27.49 38.08 -3.51
C SER A 634 -28.31 37.71 -2.25
N ARG A 635 -27.92 36.60 -1.57
CA ARG A 635 -28.62 36.06 -0.40
C ARG A 635 -27.60 35.59 0.65
N LYS A 636 -27.97 35.70 1.91
CA LYS A 636 -27.15 35.28 3.05
C LYS A 636 -27.97 34.43 3.99
N ILE A 637 -27.46 33.24 4.31
CA ILE A 637 -27.96 32.40 5.39
C ILE A 637 -26.99 32.38 6.55
N VAL A 638 -27.49 32.30 7.77
CA VAL A 638 -26.70 32.30 9.00
C VAL A 638 -27.01 31.04 9.78
N LEU A 639 -25.95 30.26 10.03
CA LEU A 639 -25.99 29.10 10.92
C LEU A 639 -25.53 29.50 12.32
N GLU A 640 -26.29 29.15 13.34
CA GLU A 640 -25.99 29.38 14.75
C GLU A 640 -25.98 28.06 15.51
N ARG A 641 -24.99 27.85 16.36
CA ARG A 641 -24.86 26.63 17.18
C ARG A 641 -25.92 26.64 18.28
N ARG A 642 -26.70 25.54 18.36
CA ARG A 642 -27.73 25.31 19.38
C ARG A 642 -27.58 23.93 20.02
N LYS A 643 -28.33 23.64 21.09
CA LYS A 643 -28.49 22.30 21.61
C LYS A 643 -29.12 21.41 20.53
N GLY A 644 -28.45 20.33 20.14
CA GLY A 644 -28.96 19.43 19.09
C GLY A 644 -28.43 19.71 17.68
N GLY A 645 -27.42 20.58 17.51
CA GLY A 645 -26.83 20.92 16.22
C GLY A 645 -26.95 22.40 15.86
N ALA A 646 -26.27 22.82 14.80
CA ALA A 646 -26.43 24.18 14.29
C ALA A 646 -27.72 24.29 13.47
N LYS A 647 -28.51 25.35 13.69
CA LYS A 647 -29.74 25.61 12.95
C LYS A 647 -29.62 26.86 12.09
N LEU A 648 -30.37 26.89 11.02
CA LEU A 648 -30.58 28.08 10.19
C LEU A 648 -31.40 29.09 11.00
N VAL A 649 -30.79 30.21 11.35
CA VAL A 649 -31.49 31.27 12.17
C VAL A 649 -31.86 32.49 11.36
N SER A 650 -31.26 32.69 10.21
CA SER A 650 -31.53 33.87 9.37
C SER A 650 -31.29 33.50 7.90
N ASP A 651 -32.24 33.93 7.07
CA ASP A 651 -32.21 33.88 5.63
C ASP A 651 -32.64 35.26 5.10
N VAL A 652 -31.68 35.97 4.49
CA VAL A 652 -31.87 37.38 4.13
C VAL A 652 -31.37 37.64 2.73
N ASP A 653 -32.22 38.26 1.91
CA ASP A 653 -31.81 38.79 0.62
C ASP A 653 -30.87 39.98 0.82
N LEU A 654 -29.67 39.85 0.29
CA LEU A 654 -28.72 40.94 0.20
C LEU A 654 -29.08 41.79 -1.01
N ILE A 655 -29.99 42.75 -0.84
CA ILE A 655 -30.36 43.69 -1.91
C ILE A 655 -29.07 44.30 -2.45
N PRO A 656 -28.76 44.22 -3.78
CA PRO A 656 -27.60 44.87 -4.35
C PRO A 656 -27.71 46.36 -4.06
N ARG A 657 -27.01 46.88 -3.06
CA ARG A 657 -26.96 48.30 -2.77
C ARG A 657 -26.25 49.01 -3.91
N LYS A 658 -26.98 49.34 -4.99
CA LYS A 658 -26.50 50.22 -6.08
C LYS A 658 -25.90 51.51 -5.54
N GLY A 659 -26.20 51.89 -4.28
CA GLY A 659 -25.59 53.04 -3.56
C GLY A 659 -24.23 52.77 -2.92
N LYS A 660 -23.91 51.53 -2.44
CA LYS A 660 -22.61 51.27 -1.81
C LYS A 660 -21.46 51.16 -2.83
N ARG A 661 -21.70 50.67 -4.06
CA ARG A 661 -20.68 50.71 -5.13
C ARG A 661 -20.23 52.17 -5.47
N ARG A 662 -21.13 53.15 -5.41
CA ARG A 662 -20.78 54.58 -5.58
C ARG A 662 -20.05 55.15 -4.37
N LEU A 663 -20.38 54.72 -3.16
CA LEU A 663 -19.68 55.14 -1.95
C LEU A 663 -18.31 54.45 -1.81
N LEU A 664 -18.19 53.16 -2.06
CA LEU A 664 -16.90 52.46 -2.05
C LEU A 664 -15.97 52.98 -3.15
N GLY A 665 -16.48 53.26 -4.35
CA GLY A 665 -15.73 53.91 -5.42
C GLY A 665 -15.31 55.34 -5.10
N ARG A 666 -16.09 56.09 -4.29
CA ARG A 666 -15.73 57.39 -3.74
C ARG A 666 -14.68 57.29 -2.61
N PHE A 667 -14.83 56.31 -1.71
CA PHE A 667 -13.86 56.03 -0.63
C PHE A 667 -12.51 55.58 -1.16
N LEU A 668 -12.48 54.68 -2.17
CA LEU A 668 -11.27 54.25 -2.83
C LEU A 668 -10.57 55.39 -3.61
N ARG A 669 -11.36 56.26 -4.27
CA ARG A 669 -10.79 57.48 -4.93
C ARG A 669 -10.30 58.50 -3.94
N GLN A 670 -10.93 58.67 -2.78
CA GLN A 670 -10.44 59.54 -1.72
C GLN A 670 -9.16 59.00 -1.05
N ARG A 671 -9.03 57.71 -0.83
CA ARG A 671 -7.80 57.07 -0.33
C ARG A 671 -6.65 57.14 -1.35
N GLN A 672 -6.94 56.97 -2.65
CA GLN A 672 -5.94 57.17 -3.71
C GLN A 672 -5.51 58.63 -3.88
N ALA A 673 -6.41 59.60 -3.62
CA ALA A 673 -6.07 61.00 -3.62
C ALA A 673 -5.28 61.43 -2.37
N ALA A 674 -5.57 60.86 -1.20
CA ALA A 674 -4.82 61.10 0.03
C ALA A 674 -3.41 60.45 0.04
N GLY A 675 -3.25 59.30 -0.61
CA GLY A 675 -1.97 58.60 -0.77
C GLY A 675 -1.05 59.20 -1.88
N LYS A 676 -1.52 60.18 -2.65
CA LYS A 676 -0.71 60.96 -3.60
C LYS A 676 -0.31 62.35 -3.05
N ALA A 677 -0.80 62.72 -1.87
CA ALA A 677 -0.51 64.01 -1.21
C ALA A 677 0.34 63.82 0.06
N ALA A 678 0.76 62.61 0.38
CA ALA A 678 1.83 62.26 1.31
C ALA A 678 2.97 61.56 0.50
#